data_1caf50fb6748df50eea808c4dfb2ad28
#
_entry.id   1caf50fb6748df50eea808c4dfb2ad28
#
_cell.length_a   1.000
_cell.length_b   1.000
_cell.length_c   1.000
_cell.angle_alpha   90.00
_cell.angle_beta   90.00
_cell.angle_gamma   90.00
#
_symmetry.space_group_name_H-M   'P 1'
#
loop_
_entity.id
_entity.type
_entity.pdbx_description
1 polymer ?
#
loop_
_entity_poly.entity_id
_entity_poly.type
_entity_poly.pdbx_seq_one_letter_code
_entity_poly.pdbx_strand_id
1 'polypeptide(L)'
;MDRKKARKKATELVSQMTLEEKASQLRYDAPAIKRLGIPAYNWWNEALHGVARAGQATIFPQAIGLGATFDTELLGQIADTIATEGRAKYNAYSQEEDRDIYKGLTFWSPNVNIFRDPRWGRGHETYGEDPYLTKELGVSFVKWLQGDGKVMKAAACAKHFAVHSGPEAIRHEFDAIATPKDMEETYLPAFEALTREADVEGFMGAYNRTNGEPCCGSPSLQKILRGDWGFQGYFVSDCWAIKDFHEHHMVTSTPAESAALALNNGCDLNCGNTYLHILKAYEKGLISEDTITESAIRLFTTRYLLGLFEETEYDKIPYSEVESPAHLALSQKAAEESFVLLKNNGILPLNKEKIKTVGIVGPNADSRKALVGNYHGTASRYCTIQEGIQDYLGDDVRVLASVGCDLFRDRTEHLAFTQDRLAEAKIIAENSDIVILCVGLDETLEGEEGDTGNSYASGDKETLQLPQVQLDLMEAMAESGKPVVLCLMAGSDIDLSYAEEHFDAVMVLWYPGAEGGKAAARVLFGDVSPSGKLPVTFYNTLEELPDFTDYAMKGRTYRYMENKAQFPFGYGLTYGKVVVTDAVVSENSAADTNGTSVSGKAGFESGTNTTAAPVTIQATVTNQGSIDTRDVVQVYIKNVDSSLAVPNPELAAFTPVFLKAGETKTITLSIAPKAFTVVDETGARTEDGSHFHIYVGCTQPDKRSMELAGVKPVEIEYSK
;
A
#
# COMPACT_ATOMS: atom_id res chain seq x y z
N MET A 1 -15.55 -1.58 -21.47
CA MET A 1 -15.51 -0.12 -21.78
C MET A 1 -14.94 0.13 -23.17
N ASP A 2 -15.43 1.10 -23.92
CA ASP A 2 -14.96 1.39 -25.30
C ASP A 2 -14.24 2.75 -25.34
N ARG A 3 -12.93 2.73 -25.09
CA ARG A 3 -12.07 3.92 -25.09
C ARG A 3 -12.07 4.65 -26.45
N LYS A 4 -12.13 3.92 -27.58
CA LYS A 4 -12.17 4.55 -28.91
C LYS A 4 -13.44 5.37 -29.09
N LYS A 5 -14.58 4.84 -28.66
CA LYS A 5 -15.87 5.53 -28.68
C LYS A 5 -15.88 6.73 -27.73
N ALA A 6 -15.36 6.58 -26.50
CA ALA A 6 -15.24 7.65 -25.53
C ALA A 6 -14.36 8.78 -26.07
N ARG A 7 -13.18 8.47 -26.64
CA ARG A 7 -12.28 9.44 -27.23
C ARG A 7 -12.90 10.19 -28.41
N LYS A 8 -13.68 9.48 -29.26
CA LYS A 8 -14.40 10.14 -30.35
C LYS A 8 -15.40 11.17 -29.83
N LYS A 9 -16.23 10.80 -28.84
CA LYS A 9 -17.17 11.73 -28.18
C LYS A 9 -16.44 12.92 -27.54
N ALA A 10 -15.32 12.65 -26.85
CA ALA A 10 -14.49 13.69 -26.25
C ALA A 10 -13.94 14.67 -27.29
N THR A 11 -13.43 14.17 -28.43
CA THR A 11 -12.93 15.00 -29.54
C THR A 11 -14.06 15.89 -30.10
N GLU A 12 -15.24 15.33 -30.34
CA GLU A 12 -16.41 16.08 -30.83
C GLU A 12 -16.84 17.20 -29.83
N LEU A 13 -16.81 16.91 -28.52
CA LEU A 13 -17.18 17.87 -27.49
C LEU A 13 -16.12 18.98 -27.35
N VAL A 14 -14.84 18.61 -27.26
CA VAL A 14 -13.72 19.54 -27.10
C VAL A 14 -13.57 20.45 -28.32
N SER A 15 -13.90 20.02 -29.53
CA SER A 15 -13.88 20.86 -30.75
C SER A 15 -14.85 22.00 -30.69
N GLN A 16 -15.86 22.01 -29.82
CA GLN A 16 -16.83 23.06 -29.61
C GLN A 16 -16.37 24.08 -28.55
N MET A 17 -15.26 23.81 -27.83
CA MET A 17 -14.73 24.71 -26.80
C MET A 17 -13.85 25.80 -27.38
N THR A 18 -13.90 26.97 -26.74
CA THR A 18 -12.89 28.02 -26.99
C THR A 18 -11.55 27.60 -26.38
N LEU A 19 -10.48 28.30 -26.75
CA LEU A 19 -9.15 28.07 -26.19
C LEU A 19 -9.13 28.23 -24.65
N GLU A 20 -9.80 29.27 -24.15
CA GLU A 20 -9.92 29.58 -22.72
C GLU A 20 -10.68 28.46 -22.00
N GLU A 21 -11.77 27.96 -22.61
CA GLU A 21 -12.52 26.85 -22.05
C GLU A 21 -11.68 25.57 -22.00
N LYS A 22 -10.96 25.23 -23.08
CA LYS A 22 -10.04 24.06 -23.07
C LYS A 22 -8.99 24.22 -21.97
N ALA A 23 -8.31 25.36 -21.88
CA ALA A 23 -7.29 25.60 -20.86
C ALA A 23 -7.84 25.54 -19.44
N SER A 24 -9.08 26.00 -19.20
CA SER A 24 -9.72 25.95 -17.89
C SER A 24 -9.98 24.51 -17.37
N GLN A 25 -10.10 23.54 -18.28
CA GLN A 25 -10.37 22.15 -17.93
C GLN A 25 -9.11 21.36 -17.54
N LEU A 26 -7.90 21.91 -17.74
CA LEU A 26 -6.63 21.25 -17.44
C LEU A 26 -6.17 21.41 -15.99
N ARG A 27 -7.08 21.85 -15.10
CA ARG A 27 -6.85 21.99 -13.68
C ARG A 27 -7.74 21.04 -12.88
N TYR A 28 -7.28 20.66 -11.70
CA TYR A 28 -8.02 19.74 -10.83
C TYR A 28 -9.43 20.23 -10.48
N ASP A 29 -9.64 21.55 -10.40
CA ASP A 29 -10.89 22.24 -10.11
C ASP A 29 -11.58 22.73 -11.42
N ALA A 30 -11.80 21.82 -12.36
CA ALA A 30 -12.35 22.15 -13.69
C ALA A 30 -13.74 22.81 -13.58
N PRO A 31 -13.91 24.07 -14.06
CA PRO A 31 -15.16 24.80 -13.96
C PRO A 31 -16.24 24.25 -14.92
N ALA A 32 -17.50 24.58 -14.65
CA ALA A 32 -18.60 24.28 -15.55
C ALA A 32 -18.48 25.08 -16.86
N ILE A 33 -18.83 24.44 -17.98
CA ILE A 33 -19.02 25.14 -19.28
C ILE A 33 -20.52 25.13 -19.61
N LYS A 34 -21.25 26.10 -19.02
CA LYS A 34 -22.71 26.12 -19.04
C LYS A 34 -23.31 26.08 -20.44
N ARG A 35 -22.71 26.78 -21.43
CA ARG A 35 -23.21 26.80 -22.81
C ARG A 35 -23.17 25.44 -23.52
N LEU A 36 -22.32 24.54 -23.04
CA LEU A 36 -22.17 23.16 -23.55
C LEU A 36 -22.84 22.14 -22.63
N GLY A 37 -23.50 22.56 -21.55
CA GLY A 37 -24.12 21.65 -20.57
C GLY A 37 -23.14 20.83 -19.76
N ILE A 38 -21.87 21.25 -19.67
CA ILE A 38 -20.82 20.54 -18.96
C ILE A 38 -20.82 21.03 -17.50
N PRO A 39 -21.05 20.13 -16.51
CA PRO A 39 -20.94 20.49 -15.10
C PRO A 39 -19.48 20.66 -14.68
N ALA A 40 -19.25 21.40 -13.58
CA ALA A 40 -17.96 21.42 -12.90
C ALA A 40 -17.55 20.01 -12.48
N TYR A 41 -16.26 19.77 -12.39
CA TYR A 41 -15.71 18.51 -11.93
C TYR A 41 -14.41 18.71 -11.17
N ASN A 42 -14.31 18.11 -9.99
CA ASN A 42 -13.07 18.11 -9.23
C ASN A 42 -12.37 16.76 -9.38
N TRP A 43 -11.13 16.81 -9.84
CA TRP A 43 -10.30 15.63 -10.11
C TRP A 43 -9.59 15.11 -8.87
N TRP A 44 -9.47 15.94 -7.82
CA TRP A 44 -8.76 15.59 -6.60
C TRP A 44 -9.65 14.78 -5.67
N ASN A 45 -9.45 13.48 -5.69
CA ASN A 45 -10.14 12.54 -4.82
C ASN A 45 -9.14 11.48 -4.37
N GLU A 46 -9.25 11.03 -3.13
CA GLU A 46 -8.35 10.04 -2.54
C GLU A 46 -9.15 8.83 -2.05
N ALA A 47 -8.60 7.64 -2.22
CA ALA A 47 -9.26 6.41 -1.78
C ALA A 47 -8.24 5.28 -1.56
N LEU A 48 -7.20 5.55 -0.79
CA LEU A 48 -6.09 4.62 -0.59
C LEU A 48 -6.55 3.35 0.14
N HIS A 49 -7.37 3.52 1.20
CA HIS A 49 -7.94 2.42 2.00
C HIS A 49 -9.37 2.74 2.48
N GLY A 50 -10.16 3.35 1.61
CA GLY A 50 -11.51 3.86 1.81
C GLY A 50 -11.63 5.24 1.18
N VAL A 51 -12.85 5.69 0.85
CA VAL A 51 -13.07 7.04 0.31
C VAL A 51 -12.64 8.07 1.34
N ALA A 52 -11.60 8.84 1.02
CA ALA A 52 -10.96 9.75 1.96
C ALA A 52 -11.55 11.16 1.94
N ARG A 53 -11.47 11.84 3.08
CA ARG A 53 -11.69 13.29 3.28
C ARG A 53 -13.05 13.82 2.79
N ALA A 54 -14.00 12.94 2.51
CA ALA A 54 -15.35 13.29 2.03
C ALA A 54 -16.45 12.92 3.02
N GLY A 55 -16.18 12.93 4.32
CA GLY A 55 -17.09 12.50 5.36
C GLY A 55 -17.09 10.98 5.55
N GLN A 56 -18.26 10.40 5.87
CA GLN A 56 -18.37 8.99 6.22
C GLN A 56 -17.96 8.06 5.08
N ALA A 57 -17.17 7.03 5.42
CA ALA A 57 -16.80 5.93 4.56
C ALA A 57 -16.29 4.76 5.40
N THR A 58 -16.36 3.55 4.87
CA THR A 58 -15.65 2.41 5.44
C THR A 58 -14.15 2.66 5.41
N ILE A 59 -13.50 2.54 6.57
CA ILE A 59 -12.04 2.69 6.71
C ILE A 59 -11.44 1.30 6.88
N PHE A 60 -10.77 0.84 5.84
CA PHE A 60 -10.00 -0.40 5.83
C PHE A 60 -8.64 -0.21 6.52
N PRO A 61 -7.89 -1.30 6.80
CA PRO A 61 -6.49 -1.16 7.18
C PRO A 61 -5.71 -0.33 6.16
N GLN A 62 -4.71 0.41 6.63
CA GLN A 62 -3.82 1.18 5.75
C GLN A 62 -3.11 0.25 4.76
N ALA A 63 -2.67 0.79 3.62
CA ALA A 63 -2.12 0.02 2.49
C ALA A 63 -1.02 -0.96 2.91
N ILE A 64 -0.12 -0.58 3.82
CA ILE A 64 0.93 -1.47 4.33
C ILE A 64 0.35 -2.70 5.05
N GLY A 65 -0.73 -2.52 5.82
CA GLY A 65 -1.46 -3.63 6.44
C GLY A 65 -2.17 -4.49 5.39
N LEU A 66 -2.74 -3.88 4.34
CA LEU A 66 -3.30 -4.63 3.21
C LEU A 66 -2.19 -5.39 2.44
N GLY A 67 -0.99 -4.82 2.33
CA GLY A 67 0.21 -5.50 1.83
C GLY A 67 0.55 -6.76 2.62
N ALA A 68 0.44 -6.68 3.96
CA ALA A 68 0.70 -7.79 4.85
C ALA A 68 -0.25 -9.00 4.68
N THR A 69 -1.40 -8.81 4.06
CA THR A 69 -2.35 -9.92 3.80
C THR A 69 -1.86 -10.89 2.73
N PHE A 70 -1.02 -10.45 1.81
CA PHE A 70 -0.62 -11.21 0.60
C PHE A 70 -1.84 -11.83 -0.11
N ASP A 71 -2.93 -11.06 -0.21
CA ASP A 71 -4.21 -11.53 -0.75
C ASP A 71 -4.78 -10.58 -1.80
N THR A 72 -4.59 -10.94 -3.07
CA THR A 72 -5.08 -10.16 -4.21
C THR A 72 -6.61 -10.17 -4.33
N GLU A 73 -7.27 -11.26 -3.93
CA GLU A 73 -8.72 -11.37 -3.95
C GLU A 73 -9.37 -10.47 -2.90
N LEU A 74 -8.85 -10.51 -1.66
CA LEU A 74 -9.32 -9.64 -0.58
C LEU A 74 -9.15 -8.16 -0.95
N LEU A 75 -7.97 -7.79 -1.48
CA LEU A 75 -7.71 -6.40 -1.90
C LEU A 75 -8.62 -5.98 -3.06
N GLY A 76 -8.92 -6.90 -3.98
CA GLY A 76 -9.91 -6.67 -5.04
C GLY A 76 -11.30 -6.35 -4.47
N GLN A 77 -11.80 -7.16 -3.54
CA GLN A 77 -13.10 -6.94 -2.88
C GLN A 77 -13.14 -5.58 -2.14
N ILE A 78 -12.04 -5.19 -1.51
CA ILE A 78 -11.90 -3.87 -0.87
C ILE A 78 -11.97 -2.76 -1.92
N ALA A 79 -11.25 -2.88 -3.02
CA ALA A 79 -11.25 -1.88 -4.10
C ALA A 79 -12.64 -1.72 -4.75
N ASP A 80 -13.37 -2.82 -4.96
CA ASP A 80 -14.76 -2.78 -5.44
C ASP A 80 -15.70 -2.08 -4.44
N THR A 81 -15.52 -2.36 -3.15
CA THR A 81 -16.25 -1.68 -2.06
C THR A 81 -15.98 -0.18 -2.07
N ILE A 82 -14.71 0.22 -2.17
CA ILE A 82 -14.31 1.63 -2.27
C ILE A 82 -14.99 2.30 -3.47
N ALA A 83 -14.98 1.67 -4.64
CA ALA A 83 -15.63 2.21 -5.84
C ALA A 83 -17.16 2.29 -5.68
N THR A 84 -17.78 1.32 -5.00
CA THR A 84 -19.21 1.32 -4.68
C THR A 84 -19.58 2.49 -3.78
N GLU A 85 -18.86 2.68 -2.68
CA GLU A 85 -19.08 3.82 -1.78
C GLU A 85 -18.77 5.15 -2.46
N GLY A 86 -17.73 5.20 -3.31
CA GLY A 86 -17.42 6.35 -4.15
C GLY A 86 -18.58 6.74 -5.05
N ARG A 87 -19.21 5.77 -5.72
CA ARG A 87 -20.41 6.00 -6.54
C ARG A 87 -21.61 6.45 -5.70
N ALA A 88 -21.88 5.79 -4.58
CA ALA A 88 -22.97 6.18 -3.68
C ALA A 88 -22.86 7.64 -3.23
N LYS A 89 -21.63 8.06 -2.86
CA LYS A 89 -21.33 9.42 -2.43
C LYS A 89 -21.42 10.42 -3.58
N TYR A 90 -20.83 10.10 -4.74
CA TYR A 90 -20.90 10.93 -5.94
C TYR A 90 -22.36 11.18 -6.36
N ASN A 91 -23.20 10.14 -6.34
CA ASN A 91 -24.63 10.27 -6.67
C ASN A 91 -25.34 11.23 -5.72
N ALA A 92 -25.13 11.05 -4.41
CA ALA A 92 -25.76 11.88 -3.38
C ALA A 92 -25.30 13.36 -3.47
N TYR A 93 -23.99 13.60 -3.51
CA TYR A 93 -23.45 14.96 -3.59
C TYR A 93 -23.85 15.66 -4.91
N SER A 94 -23.91 14.91 -6.02
CA SER A 94 -24.33 15.46 -7.30
C SER A 94 -25.79 15.91 -7.34
N GLN A 95 -26.67 15.28 -6.57
CA GLN A 95 -28.09 15.71 -6.40
C GLN A 95 -28.18 17.05 -5.67
N GLU A 96 -27.25 17.32 -4.75
CA GLU A 96 -27.14 18.60 -4.03
C GLU A 96 -26.30 19.64 -4.82
N GLU A 97 -25.95 19.36 -6.07
CA GLU A 97 -25.06 20.18 -6.91
C GLU A 97 -23.66 20.42 -6.32
N ASP A 98 -23.26 19.62 -5.34
CA ASP A 98 -21.94 19.67 -4.72
C ASP A 98 -20.95 18.79 -5.49
N ARG A 99 -20.04 19.45 -6.22
CA ARG A 99 -18.98 18.86 -7.06
C ARG A 99 -17.59 19.34 -6.65
N ASP A 100 -17.43 19.58 -5.37
CA ASP A 100 -16.19 20.09 -4.81
C ASP A 100 -15.15 18.96 -4.65
N ILE A 101 -13.99 19.32 -4.11
CA ILE A 101 -12.88 18.42 -3.80
C ILE A 101 -13.35 17.18 -3.01
N TYR A 102 -12.76 16.02 -3.30
CA TYR A 102 -13.04 14.71 -2.70
C TYR A 102 -14.42 14.10 -3.01
N LYS A 103 -15.19 14.67 -3.93
CA LYS A 103 -16.55 14.24 -4.26
C LYS A 103 -16.70 13.69 -5.69
N GLY A 104 -15.58 13.50 -6.40
CA GLY A 104 -15.53 12.93 -7.74
C GLY A 104 -15.31 11.41 -7.74
N LEU A 105 -14.98 10.88 -8.92
CA LEU A 105 -14.78 9.45 -9.18
C LEU A 105 -13.39 9.13 -9.74
N THR A 106 -12.48 10.10 -9.76
CA THR A 106 -11.08 9.94 -10.15
C THR A 106 -10.22 9.85 -8.90
N PHE A 107 -9.97 8.63 -8.41
CA PHE A 107 -9.22 8.40 -7.18
C PHE A 107 -7.73 8.31 -7.45
N TRP A 108 -6.95 9.15 -6.76
CA TRP A 108 -5.50 9.17 -6.88
C TRP A 108 -4.85 8.10 -6.01
N SER A 109 -5.16 6.87 -6.37
CA SER A 109 -4.75 5.62 -5.73
C SER A 109 -4.68 4.51 -6.80
N PRO A 110 -3.82 3.49 -6.61
CA PRO A 110 -2.99 3.16 -5.46
C PRO A 110 -1.62 3.88 -5.47
N ASN A 111 -0.96 3.92 -4.30
CA ASN A 111 0.46 4.25 -4.21
C ASN A 111 1.28 2.97 -4.39
N VAL A 112 1.99 2.85 -5.51
CA VAL A 112 2.81 1.69 -5.86
C VAL A 112 4.31 1.98 -5.86
N ASN A 113 4.73 3.04 -5.17
CA ASN A 113 6.13 3.25 -4.87
C ASN A 113 6.66 2.14 -3.97
N ILE A 114 7.94 1.85 -4.08
CA ILE A 114 8.61 0.83 -3.27
C ILE A 114 9.07 1.43 -1.95
N PHE A 115 8.68 0.81 -0.84
CA PHE A 115 9.10 1.18 0.51
C PHE A 115 10.56 0.76 0.75
N ARG A 116 11.50 1.41 0.05
CA ARG A 116 12.93 1.06 0.04
C ARG A 116 13.67 1.37 1.33
N ASP A 117 13.15 2.30 2.14
CA ASP A 117 13.84 2.80 3.34
C ASP A 117 12.84 2.99 4.50
N PRO A 118 13.06 2.37 5.66
CA PRO A 118 12.12 2.40 6.78
C PRO A 118 11.93 3.80 7.40
N ARG A 119 12.78 4.78 7.06
CA ARG A 119 12.63 6.17 7.51
C ARG A 119 11.50 6.90 6.81
N TRP A 120 11.11 6.47 5.60
CA TRP A 120 10.11 7.17 4.80
C TRP A 120 8.73 7.16 5.44
N GLY A 121 8.24 8.33 5.86
CA GLY A 121 6.97 8.48 6.58
C GLY A 121 5.74 8.06 5.79
N ARG A 122 5.74 8.21 4.46
CA ARG A 122 4.64 7.75 3.58
C ARG A 122 4.76 6.28 3.17
N GLY A 123 5.75 5.56 3.69
CA GLY A 123 5.92 4.14 3.41
C GLY A 123 4.66 3.32 3.72
N HIS A 124 3.92 3.68 4.77
CA HIS A 124 2.66 3.02 5.14
C HIS A 124 1.54 3.17 4.09
N GLU A 125 1.65 4.11 3.14
CA GLU A 125 0.71 4.26 2.02
C GLU A 125 0.94 3.23 0.91
N THR A 126 2.00 2.42 0.99
CA THR A 126 2.41 1.45 -0.04
C THR A 126 2.13 0.01 0.37
N TYR A 127 2.25 -0.91 -0.58
CA TYR A 127 2.12 -2.35 -0.30
C TYR A 127 3.44 -3.00 0.16
N GLY A 128 4.50 -2.22 0.37
CA GLY A 128 5.76 -2.68 0.95
C GLY A 128 6.97 -2.52 0.03
N GLU A 129 8.00 -3.31 0.30
CA GLU A 129 9.32 -3.16 -0.33
C GLU A 129 9.54 -4.03 -1.58
N ASP A 130 8.65 -4.99 -1.84
CA ASP A 130 8.83 -5.95 -2.90
C ASP A 130 8.08 -5.55 -4.19
N PRO A 131 8.77 -5.48 -5.34
CA PRO A 131 8.14 -5.09 -6.61
C PRO A 131 7.09 -6.09 -7.11
N TYR A 132 7.26 -7.39 -6.84
CA TYR A 132 6.31 -8.41 -7.28
C TYR A 132 5.02 -8.35 -6.44
N LEU A 133 5.13 -8.28 -5.12
CA LEU A 133 3.98 -8.11 -4.22
C LEU A 133 3.21 -6.83 -4.56
N THR A 134 3.92 -5.70 -4.70
CA THR A 134 3.33 -4.40 -5.04
C THR A 134 2.63 -4.43 -6.40
N LYS A 135 3.22 -5.10 -7.39
CA LYS A 135 2.63 -5.32 -8.71
C LYS A 135 1.32 -6.09 -8.62
N GLU A 136 1.32 -7.27 -8.00
CA GLU A 136 0.14 -8.14 -7.96
C GLU A 136 -1.04 -7.48 -7.22
N LEU A 137 -0.76 -6.87 -6.07
CA LEU A 137 -1.75 -6.13 -5.28
C LEU A 137 -2.25 -4.89 -6.03
N GLY A 138 -1.34 -4.11 -6.61
CA GLY A 138 -1.70 -2.92 -7.38
C GLY A 138 -2.58 -3.23 -8.60
N VAL A 139 -2.25 -4.28 -9.36
CA VAL A 139 -3.06 -4.75 -10.50
C VAL A 139 -4.46 -5.17 -10.06
N SER A 140 -4.56 -5.91 -8.95
CA SER A 140 -5.86 -6.28 -8.39
C SER A 140 -6.66 -5.06 -7.97
N PHE A 141 -6.07 -4.15 -7.20
CA PHE A 141 -6.74 -2.92 -6.76
C PHE A 141 -7.30 -2.12 -7.96
N VAL A 142 -6.49 -1.87 -8.98
CA VAL A 142 -6.91 -1.09 -10.16
C VAL A 142 -8.04 -1.77 -10.91
N LYS A 143 -7.93 -3.07 -11.19
CA LYS A 143 -8.97 -3.82 -11.94
C LYS A 143 -10.32 -3.76 -11.25
N TRP A 144 -10.35 -3.99 -9.94
CA TRP A 144 -11.60 -4.03 -9.19
C TRP A 144 -12.16 -2.63 -8.92
N LEU A 145 -11.29 -1.63 -8.68
CA LEU A 145 -11.74 -0.23 -8.53
C LEU A 145 -12.39 0.28 -9.83
N GLN A 146 -11.76 -0.01 -10.98
CA GLN A 146 -12.27 0.43 -12.28
C GLN A 146 -13.47 -0.41 -12.75
N GLY A 147 -13.57 -1.65 -12.28
CA GLY A 147 -14.64 -2.58 -12.63
C GLY A 147 -14.61 -3.02 -14.10
N ASP A 148 -15.51 -3.92 -14.47
CA ASP A 148 -15.64 -4.49 -15.81
C ASP A 148 -16.97 -4.14 -16.51
N GLY A 149 -17.72 -3.17 -15.96
CA GLY A 149 -19.00 -2.69 -16.47
C GLY A 149 -18.95 -2.04 -17.85
N LYS A 150 -20.08 -1.55 -18.32
CA LYS A 150 -20.16 -0.81 -19.58
C LYS A 150 -19.40 0.50 -19.52
N VAL A 151 -19.43 1.14 -18.37
CA VAL A 151 -18.63 2.31 -18.02
C VAL A 151 -17.73 1.96 -16.84
N MET A 152 -16.70 2.77 -16.62
CA MET A 152 -15.78 2.63 -15.51
C MET A 152 -16.49 2.96 -14.19
N LYS A 153 -16.35 2.11 -13.16
CA LYS A 153 -16.98 2.34 -11.85
C LYS A 153 -16.33 3.51 -11.11
N ALA A 154 -15.00 3.56 -11.09
CA ALA A 154 -14.18 4.69 -10.68
C ALA A 154 -12.87 4.66 -11.47
N ALA A 155 -12.16 5.77 -11.58
CA ALA A 155 -10.86 5.81 -12.24
C ALA A 155 -9.74 5.72 -11.22
N ALA A 156 -8.86 4.75 -11.35
CA ALA A 156 -7.64 4.64 -10.57
C ALA A 156 -6.54 5.55 -11.13
N CYS A 157 -5.61 5.96 -10.27
CA CYS A 157 -4.43 6.75 -10.65
C CYS A 157 -3.20 6.22 -9.92
N ALA A 158 -2.29 5.60 -10.65
CA ALA A 158 -1.05 5.08 -10.10
C ALA A 158 -0.12 6.22 -9.68
N LYS A 159 0.39 6.19 -8.45
CA LYS A 159 1.26 7.23 -7.91
C LYS A 159 2.43 6.65 -7.12
N HIS A 160 3.52 7.40 -6.96
CA HIS A 160 3.91 8.64 -7.64
C HIS A 160 4.97 8.30 -8.70
N PHE A 161 4.70 8.56 -9.95
CA PHE A 161 5.56 8.14 -11.06
C PHE A 161 6.75 9.11 -11.20
N ALA A 162 8.02 8.65 -11.06
CA ALA A 162 8.32 7.25 -10.97
C ALA A 162 9.15 6.89 -9.72
N VAL A 163 10.27 7.52 -9.48
CA VAL A 163 11.23 7.15 -8.42
C VAL A 163 11.02 8.08 -7.23
N HIS A 164 10.18 7.66 -6.29
CA HIS A 164 9.79 8.46 -5.12
C HIS A 164 9.58 7.58 -3.88
N SER A 165 10.39 7.81 -2.84
CA SER A 165 10.26 7.17 -1.53
C SER A 165 11.07 7.93 -0.46
N GLY A 166 10.81 9.23 -0.35
CA GLY A 166 11.48 10.16 0.59
C GLY A 166 12.85 10.63 0.10
N PRO A 167 13.52 11.54 0.83
CA PRO A 167 13.04 12.17 2.09
C PRO A 167 11.93 13.21 1.88
N GLU A 168 10.94 13.23 2.79
CA GLU A 168 9.80 14.15 2.69
C GLU A 168 10.21 15.62 2.85
N ALA A 169 11.12 15.91 3.77
CA ALA A 169 11.56 17.28 4.06
C ALA A 169 12.18 18.02 2.85
N ILE A 170 12.67 17.29 1.87
CA ILE A 170 13.33 17.85 0.67
C ILE A 170 12.67 17.39 -0.63
N ARG A 171 11.48 16.81 -0.58
CA ARG A 171 10.80 16.21 -1.75
C ARG A 171 10.59 17.19 -2.90
N HIS A 172 10.45 18.48 -2.61
CA HIS A 172 10.24 19.54 -3.61
C HIS A 172 11.50 19.92 -4.39
N GLU A 173 12.69 19.69 -3.86
CA GLU A 173 13.97 20.06 -4.49
C GLU A 173 14.86 18.86 -4.85
N PHE A 174 14.49 17.68 -4.37
CA PHE A 174 15.27 16.46 -4.47
C PHE A 174 15.40 15.95 -5.92
N ASP A 175 16.52 15.29 -6.21
CA ASP A 175 16.77 14.56 -7.46
C ASP A 175 17.12 13.10 -7.15
N ALA A 176 16.20 12.21 -7.41
CA ALA A 176 16.41 10.78 -7.24
C ALA A 176 17.27 10.24 -8.37
N ILE A 177 18.51 9.89 -8.05
CA ILE A 177 19.45 9.29 -9.00
C ILE A 177 19.35 7.77 -8.91
N ALA A 178 18.73 7.16 -9.91
CA ALA A 178 18.57 5.72 -10.02
C ALA A 178 19.24 5.19 -11.29
N THR A 179 19.94 4.06 -11.15
CA THR A 179 20.56 3.40 -12.32
C THR A 179 19.48 2.82 -13.24
N PRO A 180 19.74 2.63 -14.53
CA PRO A 180 18.78 1.95 -15.40
C PRO A 180 18.40 0.55 -14.90
N LYS A 181 19.34 -0.16 -14.26
CA LYS A 181 19.11 -1.46 -13.64
C LYS A 181 18.12 -1.35 -12.48
N ASP A 182 18.36 -0.45 -11.49
CA ASP A 182 17.47 -0.27 -10.36
C ASP A 182 16.06 0.20 -10.78
N MET A 183 15.99 1.04 -11.83
CA MET A 183 14.71 1.44 -12.41
C MET A 183 13.91 0.25 -12.91
N GLU A 184 14.52 -0.64 -13.74
CA GLU A 184 13.84 -1.79 -14.34
C GLU A 184 13.61 -2.94 -13.34
N GLU A 185 14.48 -3.12 -12.35
CA GLU A 185 14.34 -4.20 -11.35
C GLU A 185 13.42 -3.84 -10.19
N THR A 186 13.33 -2.54 -9.82
CA THR A 186 12.69 -2.14 -8.56
C THR A 186 11.63 -1.07 -8.74
N TYR A 187 11.94 0.08 -9.36
CA TYR A 187 11.07 1.25 -9.31
C TYR A 187 9.93 1.24 -10.34
N LEU A 188 10.15 0.65 -11.51
CA LEU A 188 9.18 0.69 -12.61
C LEU A 188 8.24 -0.52 -12.73
N PRO A 189 8.56 -1.74 -12.25
CA PRO A 189 7.76 -2.94 -12.55
C PRO A 189 6.29 -2.86 -12.17
N ALA A 190 5.96 -2.27 -11.02
CA ALA A 190 4.56 -2.10 -10.61
C ALA A 190 3.81 -1.16 -11.55
N PHE A 191 4.40 -0.02 -11.90
CA PHE A 191 3.80 0.95 -12.84
C PHE A 191 3.59 0.36 -14.23
N GLU A 192 4.59 -0.40 -14.75
CA GLU A 192 4.45 -1.12 -16.01
C GLU A 192 3.25 -2.08 -15.98
N ALA A 193 3.14 -2.87 -14.92
CA ALA A 193 2.06 -3.85 -14.76
C ALA A 193 0.69 -3.17 -14.66
N LEU A 194 0.57 -2.07 -13.92
CA LEU A 194 -0.68 -1.33 -13.85
C LEU A 194 -1.12 -0.79 -15.21
N THR A 195 -0.15 -0.44 -16.06
CA THR A 195 -0.44 0.00 -17.43
C THR A 195 -0.85 -1.16 -18.32
N ARG A 196 -0.06 -2.24 -18.35
CA ARG A 196 -0.22 -3.32 -19.31
C ARG A 196 -1.27 -4.37 -18.91
N GLU A 197 -1.39 -4.64 -17.61
CA GLU A 197 -2.22 -5.72 -17.08
C GLU A 197 -3.56 -5.21 -16.51
N ALA A 198 -3.62 -3.94 -16.07
CA ALA A 198 -4.82 -3.37 -15.45
C ALA A 198 -5.45 -2.20 -16.24
N ASP A 199 -4.84 -1.72 -17.33
CA ASP A 199 -5.31 -0.55 -18.10
C ASP A 199 -5.67 0.64 -17.19
N VAL A 200 -4.77 0.98 -16.26
CA VAL A 200 -4.98 2.06 -15.28
C VAL A 200 -5.26 3.37 -15.99
N GLU A 201 -6.29 4.11 -15.52
CA GLU A 201 -6.77 5.32 -16.20
C GLU A 201 -5.93 6.55 -15.96
N GLY A 202 -5.26 6.66 -14.81
CA GLY A 202 -4.46 7.82 -14.45
C GLY A 202 -3.06 7.48 -13.98
N PHE A 203 -2.15 8.42 -14.16
CA PHE A 203 -0.82 8.44 -13.53
C PHE A 203 -0.58 9.79 -12.89
N MET A 204 0.03 9.79 -11.72
CA MET A 204 0.48 11.02 -11.05
C MET A 204 2.01 11.09 -11.04
N GLY A 205 2.57 12.16 -11.59
CA GLY A 205 4.01 12.44 -11.52
C GLY A 205 4.43 12.86 -10.12
N ALA A 206 5.58 12.37 -9.66
CA ALA A 206 6.10 12.70 -8.34
C ALA A 206 6.55 14.16 -8.23
N TYR A 207 6.73 14.65 -6.98
CA TYR A 207 7.28 15.99 -6.69
C TYR A 207 8.70 16.18 -7.20
N ASN A 208 9.56 15.21 -6.91
CA ASN A 208 10.99 15.28 -7.14
C ASN A 208 11.38 15.17 -8.62
N ARG A 209 12.64 15.41 -8.89
CA ARG A 209 13.28 15.03 -10.14
C ARG A 209 13.69 13.57 -10.11
N THR A 210 13.80 12.96 -11.28
CA THR A 210 14.42 11.65 -11.48
C THR A 210 15.50 11.80 -12.54
N ASN A 211 16.75 11.53 -12.18
CA ASN A 211 17.89 11.64 -13.07
C ASN A 211 17.97 13.02 -13.78
N GLY A 212 17.73 14.09 -13.01
CA GLY A 212 17.79 15.48 -13.45
C GLY A 212 16.51 16.04 -14.06
N GLU A 213 15.53 15.22 -14.42
CA GLU A 213 14.27 15.66 -15.02
C GLU A 213 13.13 15.74 -14.00
N PRO A 214 12.36 16.85 -13.91
CA PRO A 214 11.17 16.89 -13.06
C PRO A 214 10.16 15.82 -13.48
N CYS A 215 9.70 14.98 -12.56
CA CYS A 215 8.82 13.86 -12.90
C CYS A 215 7.53 14.29 -13.62
N CYS A 216 6.97 15.44 -13.25
CA CYS A 216 5.76 15.99 -13.89
C CYS A 216 6.02 16.63 -15.28
N GLY A 217 7.26 16.69 -15.74
CA GLY A 217 7.64 17.27 -17.03
C GLY A 217 8.78 16.53 -17.73
N SER A 218 9.01 15.26 -17.38
CA SER A 218 10.11 14.43 -17.89
C SER A 218 9.78 13.84 -19.26
N PRO A 219 10.51 14.20 -20.32
CA PRO A 219 10.37 13.54 -21.61
C PRO A 219 10.80 12.06 -21.57
N SER A 220 11.80 11.71 -20.77
CA SER A 220 12.28 10.34 -20.63
C SER A 220 11.23 9.42 -19.98
N LEU A 221 10.61 9.85 -18.90
CA LEU A 221 9.55 9.10 -18.24
C LEU A 221 8.30 8.99 -19.11
N GLN A 222 7.94 10.05 -19.87
CA GLN A 222 6.81 10.00 -20.79
C GLN A 222 7.07 9.08 -22.00
N LYS A 223 8.31 8.99 -22.47
CA LYS A 223 8.69 8.01 -23.49
C LYS A 223 8.45 6.59 -22.97
N ILE A 224 8.89 6.28 -21.76
CA ILE A 224 8.63 4.97 -21.13
C ILE A 224 7.13 4.73 -21.02
N LEU A 225 6.39 5.65 -20.39
CA LEU A 225 4.98 5.47 -20.07
C LEU A 225 4.09 5.39 -21.31
N ARG A 226 4.16 6.40 -22.19
CA ARG A 226 3.27 6.47 -23.37
C ARG A 226 3.86 5.80 -24.59
N GLY A 227 5.19 5.84 -24.77
CA GLY A 227 5.89 5.25 -25.91
C GLY A 227 6.04 3.73 -25.74
N ASP A 228 6.72 3.30 -24.69
CA ASP A 228 7.13 1.90 -24.56
C ASP A 228 6.02 1.03 -23.94
N TRP A 229 5.26 1.56 -22.97
CA TRP A 229 4.15 0.82 -22.33
C TRP A 229 2.79 1.06 -22.97
N GLY A 230 2.63 2.12 -23.78
CA GLY A 230 1.41 2.41 -24.52
C GLY A 230 0.26 3.00 -23.69
N PHE A 231 0.55 3.67 -22.59
CA PHE A 231 -0.45 4.31 -21.72
C PHE A 231 -1.36 5.28 -22.48
N GLN A 232 -2.67 5.14 -22.29
CA GLN A 232 -3.71 5.88 -23.02
C GLN A 232 -4.49 6.89 -22.16
N GLY A 233 -4.37 6.81 -20.83
CA GLY A 233 -5.13 7.63 -19.89
C GLY A 233 -4.57 9.04 -19.68
N TYR A 234 -5.01 9.71 -18.62
CA TYR A 234 -4.52 11.05 -18.25
C TYR A 234 -3.30 10.99 -17.32
N PHE A 235 -2.46 12.01 -17.40
CA PHE A 235 -1.33 12.21 -16.51
C PHE A 235 -1.54 13.50 -15.71
N VAL A 236 -1.50 13.38 -14.37
CA VAL A 236 -1.67 14.52 -13.45
C VAL A 236 -0.36 14.82 -12.72
N SER A 237 -0.11 16.08 -12.42
CA SER A 237 0.97 16.46 -11.51
C SER A 237 0.59 16.17 -10.07
N ASP A 238 1.55 15.83 -9.22
CA ASP A 238 1.34 15.98 -7.80
C ASP A 238 1.03 17.45 -7.44
N CYS A 239 0.44 17.68 -6.27
CA CYS A 239 -0.12 18.98 -5.93
C CYS A 239 0.97 20.02 -5.77
N TRP A 240 0.91 21.07 -6.59
CA TRP A 240 1.92 22.13 -6.77
C TRP A 240 3.28 21.69 -7.34
N ALA A 241 3.51 20.44 -7.69
CA ALA A 241 4.78 19.94 -8.22
C ALA A 241 5.28 20.68 -9.49
N ILE A 242 4.37 21.21 -10.33
CA ILE A 242 4.80 22.02 -11.49
C ILE A 242 5.36 23.39 -11.07
N LYS A 243 4.94 23.91 -9.92
CA LYS A 243 5.50 25.13 -9.34
C LYS A 243 6.97 24.96 -8.97
N ASP A 244 7.34 23.77 -8.51
CA ASP A 244 8.72 23.43 -8.14
C ASP A 244 9.72 23.61 -9.28
N PHE A 245 9.28 23.51 -10.55
CA PHE A 245 10.16 23.67 -11.71
C PHE A 245 10.89 25.02 -11.73
N HIS A 246 10.24 26.10 -11.27
CA HIS A 246 10.83 27.44 -11.20
C HIS A 246 11.15 27.92 -9.79
N GLU A 247 10.59 27.31 -8.73
CA GLU A 247 10.86 27.72 -7.36
C GLU A 247 11.95 26.88 -6.67
N HIS A 248 12.04 25.59 -7.01
CA HIS A 248 12.92 24.63 -6.33
C HIS A 248 13.88 23.91 -7.27
N HIS A 249 13.38 23.35 -8.37
CA HIS A 249 14.23 22.63 -9.32
C HIS A 249 15.10 23.54 -10.20
N MET A 250 14.72 24.80 -10.36
CA MET A 250 15.41 25.81 -11.16
C MET A 250 15.63 25.39 -12.63
N VAL A 251 14.71 24.58 -13.19
CA VAL A 251 14.77 24.13 -14.60
C VAL A 251 14.02 25.07 -15.54
N THR A 252 13.19 25.94 -15.00
CA THR A 252 12.50 27.03 -15.70
C THR A 252 12.62 28.32 -14.89
N SER A 253 12.27 29.46 -15.48
CA SER A 253 12.41 30.77 -14.82
C SER A 253 11.08 31.39 -14.45
N THR A 254 9.98 30.93 -15.03
CA THR A 254 8.65 31.53 -14.84
C THR A 254 7.54 30.48 -14.81
N PRO A 255 6.41 30.75 -14.13
CA PRO A 255 5.27 29.86 -14.13
C PRO A 255 4.75 29.50 -15.54
N ALA A 256 4.84 30.42 -16.52
CA ALA A 256 4.42 30.13 -17.89
C ALA A 256 5.36 29.13 -18.59
N GLU A 257 6.66 29.21 -18.33
CA GLU A 257 7.64 28.22 -18.83
C GLU A 257 7.44 26.88 -18.16
N SER A 258 7.15 26.83 -16.86
CA SER A 258 6.84 25.59 -16.12
C SER A 258 5.58 24.92 -16.63
N ALA A 259 4.50 25.69 -16.85
CA ALA A 259 3.27 25.18 -17.45
C ALA A 259 3.53 24.62 -18.86
N ALA A 260 4.34 25.32 -19.67
CA ALA A 260 4.70 24.86 -21.00
C ALA A 260 5.54 23.57 -20.99
N LEU A 261 6.55 23.51 -20.12
CA LEU A 261 7.39 22.31 -19.99
C LEU A 261 6.56 21.08 -19.60
N ALA A 262 5.72 21.20 -18.58
CA ALA A 262 4.87 20.12 -18.12
C ALA A 262 3.88 19.67 -19.22
N LEU A 263 3.14 20.61 -19.82
CA LEU A 263 2.10 20.29 -20.80
C LEU A 263 2.66 19.71 -22.10
N ASN A 264 3.77 20.26 -22.62
CA ASN A 264 4.44 19.74 -23.83
C ASN A 264 5.00 18.33 -23.62
N ASN A 265 5.34 17.98 -22.38
CA ASN A 265 5.81 16.64 -22.00
C ASN A 265 4.67 15.76 -21.43
N GLY A 266 3.41 16.06 -21.71
CA GLY A 266 2.26 15.17 -21.51
C GLY A 266 1.64 15.18 -20.13
N CYS A 267 1.92 16.18 -19.27
CA CYS A 267 1.16 16.40 -18.05
C CYS A 267 -0.17 17.07 -18.39
N ASP A 268 -1.24 16.28 -18.45
CA ASP A 268 -2.55 16.72 -18.93
C ASP A 268 -3.32 17.56 -17.91
N LEU A 269 -3.09 17.30 -16.63
CA LEU A 269 -3.84 17.87 -15.51
C LEU A 269 -2.89 18.40 -14.43
N ASN A 270 -3.16 19.63 -13.97
CA ASN A 270 -2.41 20.23 -12.86
C ASN A 270 -3.20 20.19 -11.55
N CYS A 271 -2.66 19.53 -10.53
CA CYS A 271 -3.03 19.80 -9.14
C CYS A 271 -2.25 21.03 -8.67
N GLY A 272 -2.94 22.14 -8.48
CA GLY A 272 -2.35 23.42 -8.12
C GLY A 272 -2.74 24.55 -9.08
N ASN A 273 -1.95 25.62 -9.10
CA ASN A 273 -2.29 26.86 -9.77
C ASN A 273 -1.40 27.23 -10.98
N THR A 274 -0.38 26.44 -11.29
CA THR A 274 0.58 26.78 -12.36
C THR A 274 -0.08 26.83 -13.74
N TYR A 275 -1.10 26.00 -13.99
CA TYR A 275 -1.84 26.01 -15.26
C TYR A 275 -2.79 27.21 -15.44
N LEU A 276 -2.91 28.11 -14.47
CA LEU A 276 -3.48 29.46 -14.69
C LEU A 276 -2.65 30.25 -15.69
N HIS A 277 -1.39 29.87 -15.92
CA HIS A 277 -0.48 30.55 -16.85
C HIS A 277 -0.44 29.91 -18.25
N ILE A 278 -1.30 28.93 -18.57
CA ILE A 278 -1.33 28.26 -19.89
C ILE A 278 -1.59 29.26 -21.01
N LEU A 279 -2.58 30.16 -20.87
CA LEU A 279 -2.89 31.16 -21.91
C LEU A 279 -1.73 32.14 -22.14
N LYS A 280 -1.03 32.52 -21.08
CA LYS A 280 0.20 33.33 -21.19
C LYS A 280 1.34 32.59 -21.87
N ALA A 281 1.47 31.26 -21.61
CA ALA A 281 2.44 30.40 -22.31
C ALA A 281 2.10 30.31 -23.83
N TYR A 282 0.82 30.16 -24.14
CA TYR A 282 0.33 30.18 -25.54
C TYR A 282 0.62 31.53 -26.25
N GLU A 283 0.28 32.65 -25.63
CA GLU A 283 0.57 34.00 -26.17
C GLU A 283 2.07 34.23 -26.45
N LYS A 284 2.95 33.59 -25.64
CA LYS A 284 4.41 33.62 -25.82
C LYS A 284 4.92 32.62 -26.87
N GLY A 285 4.06 31.77 -27.44
CA GLY A 285 4.44 30.73 -28.39
C GLY A 285 5.19 29.56 -27.77
N LEU A 286 5.09 29.34 -26.45
CA LEU A 286 5.75 28.25 -25.75
C LEU A 286 4.97 26.93 -25.85
N ILE A 287 3.67 26.98 -26.10
CA ILE A 287 2.77 25.86 -26.32
C ILE A 287 1.84 26.14 -27.51
N SER A 288 1.34 25.08 -28.13
CA SER A 288 0.36 25.19 -29.22
C SER A 288 -1.08 24.97 -28.70
N GLU A 289 -2.09 25.44 -29.46
CA GLU A 289 -3.48 25.08 -29.20
C GLU A 289 -3.71 23.55 -29.31
N ASP A 290 -3.02 22.88 -30.23
CA ASP A 290 -3.12 21.42 -30.40
C ASP A 290 -2.70 20.66 -29.14
N THR A 291 -1.64 21.13 -28.45
CA THR A 291 -1.18 20.53 -27.17
C THR A 291 -2.26 20.67 -26.09
N ILE A 292 -2.87 21.86 -25.95
CA ILE A 292 -3.96 22.12 -24.99
C ILE A 292 -5.19 21.25 -25.35
N THR A 293 -5.52 21.17 -26.64
CA THR A 293 -6.66 20.41 -27.15
C THR A 293 -6.50 18.90 -26.88
N GLU A 294 -5.33 18.35 -27.13
CA GLU A 294 -5.05 16.92 -26.89
C GLU A 294 -5.18 16.55 -25.41
N SER A 295 -4.65 17.37 -24.50
CA SER A 295 -4.82 17.15 -23.06
C SER A 295 -6.28 17.25 -22.64
N ALA A 296 -7.03 18.22 -23.14
CA ALA A 296 -8.46 18.31 -22.90
C ALA A 296 -9.21 17.05 -23.41
N ILE A 297 -8.87 16.54 -24.59
CA ILE A 297 -9.47 15.31 -25.14
C ILE A 297 -9.20 14.11 -24.24
N ARG A 298 -7.98 13.94 -23.69
CA ARG A 298 -7.67 12.86 -22.75
C ARG A 298 -8.52 12.94 -21.49
N LEU A 299 -8.61 14.11 -20.88
CA LEU A 299 -9.42 14.34 -19.68
C LEU A 299 -10.91 14.09 -19.94
N PHE A 300 -11.46 14.58 -21.04
CA PHE A 300 -12.84 14.31 -21.40
C PHE A 300 -13.09 12.84 -21.79
N THR A 301 -12.08 12.14 -22.32
CA THR A 301 -12.16 10.69 -22.55
C THR A 301 -12.40 9.95 -21.24
N THR A 302 -11.66 10.27 -20.18
CA THR A 302 -11.88 9.71 -18.83
C THR A 302 -13.28 10.02 -18.32
N ARG A 303 -13.77 11.26 -18.49
CA ARG A 303 -15.13 11.63 -18.05
C ARG A 303 -16.21 10.85 -18.81
N TYR A 304 -16.01 10.54 -20.10
CA TYR A 304 -16.91 9.66 -20.88
C TYR A 304 -16.79 8.19 -20.45
N LEU A 305 -15.59 7.70 -20.15
CA LEU A 305 -15.40 6.34 -19.63
C LEU A 305 -16.09 6.16 -18.28
N LEU A 306 -16.10 7.18 -17.42
CA LEU A 306 -16.84 7.19 -16.16
C LEU A 306 -18.37 7.34 -16.35
N GLY A 307 -18.86 7.59 -17.57
CA GLY A 307 -20.29 7.78 -17.84
C GLY A 307 -20.87 9.09 -17.30
N LEU A 308 -20.05 10.15 -17.10
CA LEU A 308 -20.51 11.39 -16.47
C LEU A 308 -21.49 12.23 -17.32
N PHE A 309 -21.75 11.82 -18.56
CA PHE A 309 -22.62 12.53 -19.50
C PHE A 309 -23.83 11.69 -19.96
N GLU A 310 -24.06 10.52 -19.39
CA GLU A 310 -25.17 9.63 -19.73
C GLU A 310 -25.59 8.81 -18.49
N GLU A 311 -26.83 8.27 -18.49
CA GLU A 311 -27.27 7.37 -17.43
C GLU A 311 -26.46 6.06 -17.44
N THR A 312 -26.09 5.59 -16.26
CA THR A 312 -25.28 4.40 -16.06
C THR A 312 -25.92 3.44 -15.08
N GLU A 313 -25.45 2.19 -15.06
CA GLU A 313 -25.84 1.17 -14.07
C GLU A 313 -25.52 1.61 -12.62
N TYR A 314 -24.55 2.50 -12.42
CA TYR A 314 -24.06 2.94 -11.11
C TYR A 314 -24.87 4.10 -10.51
N ASP A 315 -25.69 4.80 -11.29
CA ASP A 315 -26.44 5.97 -10.80
C ASP A 315 -27.52 5.60 -9.78
N LYS A 316 -27.85 4.30 -9.67
CA LYS A 316 -28.82 3.77 -8.71
C LYS A 316 -28.22 3.26 -7.42
N ILE A 317 -26.90 3.31 -7.26
CA ILE A 317 -26.24 2.91 -6.01
C ILE A 317 -26.66 3.90 -4.92
N PRO A 318 -27.35 3.43 -3.86
CA PRO A 318 -27.88 4.31 -2.83
C PRO A 318 -26.81 4.66 -1.80
N TYR A 319 -26.99 5.78 -1.08
CA TYR A 319 -26.06 6.18 -0.02
C TYR A 319 -25.96 5.16 1.13
N SER A 320 -26.95 4.27 1.29
CA SER A 320 -26.95 3.19 2.28
C SER A 320 -25.86 2.14 2.08
N GLU A 321 -25.17 2.14 0.92
CA GLU A 321 -23.98 1.32 0.74
C GLU A 321 -22.77 1.82 1.54
N VAL A 322 -22.73 3.13 1.86
CA VAL A 322 -21.65 3.71 2.69
C VAL A 322 -21.70 3.11 4.07
N GLU A 323 -20.60 2.46 4.50
CA GLU A 323 -20.50 1.73 5.76
C GLU A 323 -21.61 0.68 5.95
N SER A 324 -22.02 0.01 4.88
CA SER A 324 -22.97 -1.10 5.00
C SER A 324 -22.42 -2.21 5.91
N PRO A 325 -23.27 -3.01 6.56
CA PRO A 325 -22.82 -4.11 7.41
C PRO A 325 -21.84 -5.08 6.71
N ALA A 326 -22.01 -5.28 5.41
CA ALA A 326 -21.12 -6.11 4.61
C ALA A 326 -19.74 -5.47 4.44
N HIS A 327 -19.69 -4.15 4.22
CA HIS A 327 -18.45 -3.40 4.09
C HIS A 327 -17.66 -3.35 5.42
N LEU A 328 -18.36 -3.14 6.53
CA LEU A 328 -17.74 -3.17 7.87
C LEU A 328 -17.20 -4.57 8.21
N ALA A 329 -17.94 -5.64 7.86
CA ALA A 329 -17.46 -7.01 8.04
C ALA A 329 -16.21 -7.31 7.18
N LEU A 330 -16.15 -6.77 5.95
CA LEU A 330 -14.96 -6.89 5.09
C LEU A 330 -13.77 -6.13 5.68
N SER A 331 -13.99 -4.93 6.25
CA SER A 331 -12.95 -4.16 6.95
C SER A 331 -12.38 -4.92 8.15
N GLN A 332 -13.25 -5.51 8.98
CA GLN A 332 -12.84 -6.35 10.10
C GLN A 332 -12.02 -7.55 9.62
N LYS A 333 -12.48 -8.27 8.60
CA LYS A 333 -11.75 -9.40 8.00
C LYS A 333 -10.37 -8.98 7.49
N ALA A 334 -10.29 -7.84 6.81
CA ALA A 334 -9.02 -7.32 6.31
C ALA A 334 -8.04 -7.01 7.45
N ALA A 335 -8.51 -6.46 8.56
CA ALA A 335 -7.72 -6.24 9.76
C ALA A 335 -7.22 -7.56 10.36
N GLU A 336 -8.11 -8.56 10.53
CA GLU A 336 -7.75 -9.90 11.04
C GLU A 336 -6.64 -10.57 10.21
N GLU A 337 -6.71 -10.44 8.87
CA GLU A 337 -5.74 -11.05 7.95
C GLU A 337 -4.44 -10.22 7.80
N SER A 338 -4.45 -8.94 8.20
CA SER A 338 -3.27 -8.06 8.13
C SER A 338 -2.32 -8.21 9.33
N PHE A 339 -2.78 -8.71 10.47
CA PHE A 339 -1.98 -8.78 11.69
C PHE A 339 -0.86 -9.79 11.58
N VAL A 340 0.36 -9.34 11.93
CA VAL A 340 1.58 -10.16 11.82
C VAL A 340 2.06 -10.55 13.21
N LEU A 341 2.01 -11.84 13.51
CA LEU A 341 2.54 -12.39 14.75
C LEU A 341 4.04 -12.64 14.57
N LEU A 342 4.89 -11.89 15.28
CA LEU A 342 6.34 -11.98 15.17
C LEU A 342 6.96 -12.93 16.19
N LYS A 343 6.38 -12.99 17.40
CA LYS A 343 6.83 -13.85 18.49
C LYS A 343 5.65 -14.36 19.28
N ASN A 344 5.70 -15.63 19.71
CA ASN A 344 4.74 -16.23 20.62
C ASN A 344 5.39 -17.36 21.43
N ASN A 345 5.57 -17.15 22.72
CA ASN A 345 6.08 -18.15 23.64
C ASN A 345 5.00 -19.16 24.10
N GLY A 346 3.87 -19.22 23.38
CA GLY A 346 2.74 -20.08 23.69
C GLY A 346 1.68 -19.42 24.58
N ILE A 347 1.77 -18.10 24.79
CA ILE A 347 0.75 -17.32 25.51
C ILE A 347 -0.50 -17.09 24.65
N LEU A 348 -0.33 -16.90 23.36
CA LEU A 348 -1.42 -16.71 22.41
C LEU A 348 -1.81 -18.06 21.74
N PRO A 349 -3.12 -18.28 21.48
CA PRO A 349 -4.24 -17.42 21.83
C PRO A 349 -4.54 -17.41 23.33
N LEU A 350 -5.05 -16.27 23.83
CA LEU A 350 -5.45 -16.11 25.23
C LEU A 350 -6.69 -16.95 25.55
N ASN A 351 -6.68 -17.58 26.73
CA ASN A 351 -7.85 -18.30 27.19
C ASN A 351 -8.61 -17.48 28.24
N LYS A 352 -9.74 -16.88 27.84
CA LYS A 352 -10.56 -16.02 28.69
C LYS A 352 -11.09 -16.73 29.97
N GLU A 353 -11.24 -18.07 29.94
CA GLU A 353 -11.70 -18.83 31.10
C GLU A 353 -10.64 -18.91 32.22
N LYS A 354 -9.36 -18.69 31.86
CA LYS A 354 -8.23 -18.71 32.80
C LYS A 354 -7.80 -17.32 33.28
N ILE A 355 -8.32 -16.26 32.66
CA ILE A 355 -7.95 -14.89 32.94
C ILE A 355 -9.10 -14.23 33.71
N LYS A 356 -8.80 -13.56 34.84
CA LYS A 356 -9.75 -12.82 35.63
C LYS A 356 -9.64 -11.31 35.42
N THR A 357 -8.44 -10.84 35.17
CA THR A 357 -8.15 -9.42 34.95
C THR A 357 -7.14 -9.25 33.83
N VAL A 358 -7.51 -8.45 32.83
CA VAL A 358 -6.65 -8.02 31.75
C VAL A 358 -6.25 -6.55 31.97
N GLY A 359 -4.94 -6.25 31.93
CA GLY A 359 -4.43 -4.90 31.89
C GLY A 359 -4.22 -4.48 30.45
N ILE A 360 -4.80 -3.35 30.01
CA ILE A 360 -4.56 -2.76 28.70
C ILE A 360 -3.83 -1.45 28.91
N VAL A 361 -2.60 -1.37 28.41
CA VAL A 361 -1.71 -0.24 28.69
C VAL A 361 -1.11 0.29 27.40
N GLY A 362 -0.95 1.59 27.30
CA GLY A 362 -0.23 2.23 26.21
C GLY A 362 -1.01 3.32 25.49
N PRO A 363 -0.32 4.27 24.86
CA PRO A 363 -0.92 5.45 24.23
C PRO A 363 -1.79 5.10 23.01
N ASN A 364 -1.55 3.96 22.37
CA ASN A 364 -2.28 3.52 21.20
C ASN A 364 -3.49 2.63 21.54
N ALA A 365 -3.68 2.25 22.83
CA ALA A 365 -4.75 1.34 23.25
C ALA A 365 -6.16 1.88 22.95
N ASP A 366 -6.37 3.18 23.25
CA ASP A 366 -7.66 3.89 23.04
C ASP A 366 -7.48 5.10 22.10
N SER A 367 -6.69 4.92 21.03
CA SER A 367 -6.41 5.97 20.05
C SER A 367 -7.12 5.71 18.72
N ARG A 368 -8.02 6.61 18.33
CA ARG A 368 -8.65 6.57 17.00
C ARG A 368 -7.67 6.91 15.88
N LYS A 369 -6.67 7.76 16.16
CA LYS A 369 -5.63 8.13 15.18
C LYS A 369 -4.74 6.95 14.84
N ALA A 370 -4.40 6.13 15.82
CA ALA A 370 -3.61 4.92 15.59
C ALA A 370 -4.35 3.82 14.79
N LEU A 371 -5.66 3.98 14.55
CA LEU A 371 -6.42 3.06 13.70
C LEU A 371 -6.29 3.37 12.20
N VAL A 372 -6.02 4.61 11.80
CA VAL A 372 -6.34 5.05 10.44
C VAL A 372 -5.14 5.37 9.55
N GLY A 373 -4.11 6.06 10.04
CA GLY A 373 -3.03 6.56 9.16
C GLY A 373 -3.52 7.64 8.19
N ASN A 374 -2.76 7.90 7.12
CA ASN A 374 -3.07 8.97 6.17
C ASN A 374 -4.16 8.58 5.15
N TYR A 375 -4.82 9.57 4.56
CA TYR A 375 -5.85 9.45 3.51
C TYR A 375 -7.07 8.61 3.90
N HIS A 376 -7.67 8.92 5.03
CA HIS A 376 -8.89 8.25 5.51
C HIS A 376 -10.14 9.13 5.43
N GLY A 377 -11.31 8.51 5.42
CA GLY A 377 -12.61 9.14 5.66
C GLY A 377 -12.91 9.27 7.15
N THR A 378 -14.17 9.39 7.48
CA THR A 378 -14.67 9.38 8.86
C THR A 378 -15.55 8.15 9.06
N ALA A 379 -15.22 7.30 10.03
CA ALA A 379 -16.09 6.18 10.37
C ALA A 379 -17.24 6.66 11.27
N SER A 380 -18.42 6.10 11.09
CA SER A 380 -19.56 6.34 11.98
C SER A 380 -19.28 5.83 13.40
N ARG A 381 -18.50 4.74 13.51
CA ARG A 381 -17.99 4.20 14.77
C ARG A 381 -16.54 3.75 14.57
N TYR A 382 -15.69 4.11 15.51
CA TYR A 382 -14.34 3.54 15.65
C TYR A 382 -14.38 2.52 16.79
N CYS A 383 -13.69 1.39 16.61
CA CYS A 383 -13.48 0.40 17.65
C CYS A 383 -11.99 0.35 17.97
N THR A 384 -11.57 1.02 19.03
CA THR A 384 -10.17 1.00 19.49
C THR A 384 -9.78 -0.38 20.04
N ILE A 385 -8.50 -0.65 20.20
CA ILE A 385 -8.04 -1.94 20.72
C ILE A 385 -8.62 -2.19 22.11
N GLN A 386 -8.66 -1.15 22.96
CA GLN A 386 -9.27 -1.22 24.28
C GLN A 386 -10.77 -1.52 24.20
N GLU A 387 -11.55 -0.78 23.38
CA GLU A 387 -12.99 -0.99 23.21
C GLU A 387 -13.28 -2.40 22.68
N GLY A 388 -12.52 -2.88 21.67
CA GLY A 388 -12.73 -4.21 21.09
C GLY A 388 -12.50 -5.33 22.09
N ILE A 389 -11.49 -5.22 22.95
CA ILE A 389 -11.21 -6.20 24.00
C ILE A 389 -12.28 -6.13 25.10
N GLN A 390 -12.71 -4.93 25.51
CA GLN A 390 -13.80 -4.76 26.49
C GLN A 390 -15.12 -5.34 25.98
N ASP A 391 -15.50 -5.03 24.75
CA ASP A 391 -16.71 -5.57 24.12
C ASP A 391 -16.67 -7.10 24.02
N TYR A 392 -15.49 -7.69 23.68
CA TYR A 392 -15.31 -9.14 23.55
C TYR A 392 -15.38 -9.88 24.89
N LEU A 393 -14.77 -9.32 25.95
CA LEU A 393 -14.71 -9.95 27.26
C LEU A 393 -16.02 -9.74 28.06
N GLY A 394 -16.76 -8.69 27.80
CA GLY A 394 -17.99 -8.35 28.51
C GLY A 394 -17.76 -8.19 30.02
N ASP A 395 -18.70 -8.67 30.82
CA ASP A 395 -18.66 -8.57 32.29
C ASP A 395 -17.93 -9.76 32.96
N ASP A 396 -17.53 -10.77 32.19
CA ASP A 396 -16.93 -12.01 32.73
C ASP A 396 -15.47 -11.82 33.16
N VAL A 397 -14.76 -10.90 32.55
CA VAL A 397 -13.34 -10.59 32.82
C VAL A 397 -13.17 -9.11 33.11
N ARG A 398 -12.53 -8.80 34.21
CA ARG A 398 -12.21 -7.41 34.55
C ARG A 398 -11.17 -6.84 33.60
N VAL A 399 -11.45 -5.66 33.04
CA VAL A 399 -10.49 -4.91 32.24
C VAL A 399 -10.06 -3.67 33.01
N LEU A 400 -8.74 -3.51 33.19
CA LEU A 400 -8.09 -2.32 33.71
C LEU A 400 -7.34 -1.65 32.56
N ALA A 401 -7.41 -0.32 32.46
CA ALA A 401 -6.75 0.37 31.36
C ALA A 401 -6.05 1.65 31.82
N SER A 402 -4.91 1.95 31.20
CA SER A 402 -4.18 3.20 31.35
C SER A 402 -3.44 3.56 30.08
N VAL A 403 -3.36 4.83 29.73
CA VAL A 403 -2.49 5.29 28.64
C VAL A 403 -1.00 5.07 28.95
N GLY A 404 -0.59 4.99 30.22
CA GLY A 404 0.77 4.70 30.67
C GLY A 404 1.79 5.79 30.38
N CYS A 405 1.77 6.38 29.18
CA CYS A 405 2.61 7.52 28.77
C CYS A 405 1.90 8.32 27.67
N ASP A 406 2.47 9.45 27.30
CA ASP A 406 2.10 10.17 26.07
C ASP A 406 2.64 9.44 24.83
N LEU A 407 2.04 9.73 23.66
CA LEU A 407 2.47 9.11 22.40
C LEU A 407 3.92 9.46 22.02
N PHE A 408 4.31 10.73 22.18
CA PHE A 408 5.55 11.25 21.62
C PHE A 408 6.51 11.82 22.67
N ARG A 409 6.04 12.77 23.50
CA ARG A 409 6.80 13.43 24.54
C ARG A 409 5.96 13.49 25.80
N ASP A 410 6.66 13.42 26.93
CA ASP A 410 6.02 13.69 28.21
C ASP A 410 5.44 15.11 28.21
N ARG A 411 4.15 15.21 28.46
CA ARG A 411 3.42 16.47 28.60
C ARG A 411 2.97 16.58 30.03
N THR A 412 3.78 17.20 30.84
CA THR A 412 3.37 17.55 32.18
C THR A 412 2.27 18.59 32.12
N GLU A 413 1.07 18.22 32.54
CA GLU A 413 -0.09 19.11 32.60
C GLU A 413 -0.28 19.64 34.02
N HIS A 414 -0.60 20.94 34.15
CA HIS A 414 -0.87 21.59 35.41
C HIS A 414 0.29 21.45 36.43
N LEU A 415 0.04 20.78 37.52
CA LEU A 415 1.00 20.56 38.61
C LEU A 415 1.47 19.10 38.74
N ALA A 416 1.22 18.29 37.70
CA ALA A 416 1.64 16.90 37.67
C ALA A 416 3.18 16.80 37.58
N PHE A 417 3.73 15.67 37.99
CA PHE A 417 5.13 15.32 37.75
C PHE A 417 5.33 14.74 36.36
N THR A 418 6.56 14.77 35.85
CA THR A 418 6.96 14.05 34.66
C THR A 418 6.60 12.57 34.78
N GLN A 419 6.11 11.95 33.67
CA GLN A 419 5.72 10.53 33.62
C GLN A 419 4.67 10.16 34.71
N ASP A 420 3.75 11.06 35.02
CA ASP A 420 2.73 10.88 36.07
C ASP A 420 1.85 9.65 35.83
N ARG A 421 1.67 9.21 34.55
CA ARG A 421 0.84 8.06 34.17
C ARG A 421 1.55 6.71 34.30
N LEU A 422 2.89 6.70 34.39
CA LEU A 422 3.69 5.48 34.47
C LEU A 422 3.40 4.71 35.77
N ALA A 423 3.17 5.43 36.88
CA ALA A 423 2.80 4.82 38.14
C ALA A 423 1.46 4.06 38.07
N GLU A 424 0.46 4.62 37.38
CA GLU A 424 -0.82 3.95 37.17
C GLU A 424 -0.65 2.69 36.29
N ALA A 425 0.14 2.76 35.22
CA ALA A 425 0.45 1.60 34.40
C ALA A 425 1.08 0.45 35.19
N LYS A 426 2.03 0.75 36.10
CA LYS A 426 2.63 -0.24 37.01
C LYS A 426 1.58 -0.85 37.94
N ILE A 427 0.69 -0.04 38.55
CA ILE A 427 -0.41 -0.53 39.40
C ILE A 427 -1.35 -1.44 38.61
N ILE A 428 -1.69 -1.08 37.38
CA ILE A 428 -2.54 -1.92 36.51
C ILE A 428 -1.86 -3.25 36.21
N ALA A 429 -0.59 -3.24 35.81
CA ALA A 429 0.15 -4.46 35.57
C ALA A 429 0.19 -5.38 36.78
N GLU A 430 0.51 -4.85 37.98
CA GLU A 430 0.54 -5.61 39.23
C GLU A 430 -0.79 -6.29 39.58
N ASN A 431 -1.92 -5.64 39.22
CA ASN A 431 -3.27 -6.13 39.50
C ASN A 431 -3.94 -6.89 38.34
N SER A 432 -3.16 -7.24 37.31
CA SER A 432 -3.62 -8.01 36.15
C SER A 432 -3.00 -9.39 36.08
N ASP A 433 -3.66 -10.33 35.43
CA ASP A 433 -3.11 -11.65 35.12
C ASP A 433 -2.21 -11.59 33.89
N ILE A 434 -2.51 -10.66 32.97
CA ILE A 434 -1.78 -10.41 31.72
C ILE A 434 -1.88 -8.95 31.33
N VAL A 435 -0.84 -8.42 30.68
CA VAL A 435 -0.81 -7.08 30.12
C VAL A 435 -0.85 -7.14 28.59
N ILE A 436 -1.77 -6.40 27.99
CA ILE A 436 -1.78 -6.08 26.55
C ILE A 436 -1.24 -4.68 26.42
N LEU A 437 -0.03 -4.57 25.85
CA LEU A 437 0.72 -3.32 25.74
C LEU A 437 0.57 -2.79 24.30
N CYS A 438 -0.11 -1.66 24.13
CA CYS A 438 -0.36 -1.02 22.84
C CYS A 438 0.51 0.22 22.68
N VAL A 439 1.59 0.11 21.94
CA VAL A 439 2.52 1.20 21.63
C VAL A 439 2.71 1.35 20.14
N GLY A 440 3.30 2.44 19.70
CA GLY A 440 3.57 2.69 18.30
C GLY A 440 3.54 4.17 17.93
N LEU A 441 3.14 4.41 16.70
CA LEU A 441 3.06 5.73 16.08
C LEU A 441 1.61 6.06 15.71
N ASP A 442 1.42 7.20 15.09
CA ASP A 442 0.21 7.59 14.37
C ASP A 442 0.57 8.56 13.23
N GLU A 443 -0.42 9.02 12.48
CA GLU A 443 -0.26 9.96 11.36
C GLU A 443 0.43 11.27 11.72
N THR A 444 0.55 11.63 13.00
CA THR A 444 1.25 12.85 13.45
C THR A 444 2.75 12.67 13.59
N LEU A 445 3.23 11.43 13.58
CA LEU A 445 4.65 11.06 13.73
C LEU A 445 5.25 10.50 12.45
N GLU A 446 4.50 9.69 11.72
CA GLU A 446 4.90 9.20 10.38
C GLU A 446 3.81 9.49 9.36
N GLY A 447 4.15 10.09 8.23
CA GLY A 447 3.17 10.48 7.22
C GLY A 447 3.73 11.45 6.21
N GLU A 448 2.84 12.20 5.60
CA GLU A 448 3.15 13.17 4.55
C GLU A 448 3.56 14.52 5.14
N GLU A 449 4.52 15.18 4.50
CA GLU A 449 4.88 16.57 4.82
C GLU A 449 3.65 17.47 4.88
N GLY A 450 3.57 18.27 5.95
CA GLY A 450 2.46 19.22 6.18
C GLY A 450 1.28 18.63 6.96
N ASP A 451 1.10 17.32 6.98
CA ASP A 451 0.03 16.65 7.74
C ASP A 451 0.51 16.19 9.12
N THR A 452 1.81 16.00 9.31
CA THR A 452 2.41 15.51 10.55
C THR A 452 2.72 16.62 11.56
N GLY A 453 1.99 16.64 12.68
CA GLY A 453 2.11 17.69 13.70
C GLY A 453 3.23 17.49 14.74
N ASN A 454 3.67 16.25 14.95
CA ASN A 454 4.66 15.87 15.97
C ASN A 454 6.02 15.44 15.38
N SER A 455 6.12 15.27 14.07
CA SER A 455 7.37 14.89 13.42
C SER A 455 8.36 16.06 13.32
N TYR A 456 9.64 15.77 13.53
CA TYR A 456 10.73 16.72 13.31
C TYR A 456 11.28 16.70 11.89
N ALA A 457 11.05 15.61 11.15
CA ALA A 457 11.60 15.35 9.83
C ALA A 457 10.51 15.37 8.73
N SER A 458 9.51 16.26 8.86
CA SER A 458 8.40 16.44 7.89
C SER A 458 7.61 15.15 7.62
N GLY A 459 7.55 14.25 8.60
CA GLY A 459 6.84 12.98 8.49
C GLY A 459 7.75 11.76 8.42
N ASP A 460 9.02 11.94 8.04
CA ASP A 460 10.02 10.87 8.07
C ASP A 460 10.48 10.57 9.50
N LYS A 461 10.98 9.37 9.72
CA LYS A 461 11.58 8.96 10.98
C LYS A 461 13.08 9.23 10.98
N GLU A 462 13.60 9.68 12.11
CA GLU A 462 15.04 9.88 12.32
C GLU A 462 15.71 8.64 12.91
N THR A 463 14.93 7.72 13.46
CA THR A 463 15.38 6.50 14.15
C THR A 463 14.34 5.38 13.98
N LEU A 464 14.75 4.13 14.18
CA LEU A 464 13.86 2.99 14.29
C LEU A 464 13.27 2.81 15.70
N GLN A 465 13.72 3.60 16.68
CA GLN A 465 13.22 3.52 18.04
C GLN A 465 11.84 4.16 18.18
N LEU A 466 11.02 3.60 19.04
CA LEU A 466 9.85 4.30 19.56
C LEU A 466 10.25 5.54 20.34
N PRO A 467 9.35 6.53 20.52
CA PRO A 467 9.59 7.65 21.42
C PRO A 467 10.00 7.21 22.82
N GLN A 468 10.95 7.94 23.45
CA GLN A 468 11.55 7.55 24.73
C GLN A 468 10.52 7.23 25.82
N VAL A 469 9.44 8.01 25.91
CA VAL A 469 8.36 7.77 26.88
C VAL A 469 7.68 6.40 26.71
N GLN A 470 7.64 5.88 25.48
CA GLN A 470 7.10 4.55 25.21
C GLN A 470 8.14 3.45 25.53
N LEU A 471 9.44 3.71 25.31
CA LEU A 471 10.52 2.80 25.74
C LEU A 471 10.54 2.65 27.26
N ASP A 472 10.41 3.76 28.01
CA ASP A 472 10.30 3.74 29.46
C ASP A 472 9.07 2.95 29.95
N LEU A 473 7.95 3.05 29.23
CA LEU A 473 6.75 2.26 29.50
C LEU A 473 6.97 0.76 29.22
N MET A 474 7.64 0.43 28.12
CA MET A 474 7.96 -0.97 27.77
C MET A 474 8.84 -1.59 28.86
N GLU A 475 9.85 -0.89 29.35
CA GLU A 475 10.72 -1.32 30.45
C GLU A 475 9.90 -1.56 31.74
N ALA A 476 9.04 -0.61 32.09
CA ALA A 476 8.18 -0.71 33.27
C ALA A 476 7.21 -1.92 33.22
N MET A 477 6.70 -2.24 32.02
CA MET A 477 5.82 -3.43 31.84
C MET A 477 6.62 -4.72 31.92
N ALA A 478 7.80 -4.81 31.38
CA ALA A 478 8.70 -5.96 31.53
C ALA A 478 9.07 -6.22 33.00
N GLU A 479 9.39 -5.16 33.76
CA GLU A 479 9.72 -5.24 35.19
C GLU A 479 8.55 -5.68 36.07
N SER A 480 7.30 -5.59 35.60
CA SER A 480 6.12 -6.02 36.36
C SER A 480 6.09 -7.51 36.68
N GLY A 481 6.87 -8.32 35.97
CA GLY A 481 6.89 -9.79 36.09
C GLY A 481 5.61 -10.47 35.64
N LYS A 482 4.73 -9.76 34.93
CA LYS A 482 3.50 -10.29 34.32
C LYS A 482 3.74 -10.70 32.88
N PRO A 483 3.02 -11.68 32.36
CA PRO A 483 3.02 -11.93 30.93
C PRO A 483 2.60 -10.69 30.14
N VAL A 484 3.37 -10.33 29.09
CA VAL A 484 3.12 -9.16 28.26
C VAL A 484 2.93 -9.57 26.81
N VAL A 485 1.84 -9.14 26.21
CA VAL A 485 1.59 -9.18 24.76
C VAL A 485 1.72 -7.80 24.20
N LEU A 486 2.75 -7.58 23.37
CA LEU A 486 2.93 -6.33 22.66
C LEU A 486 2.06 -6.29 21.41
N CYS A 487 1.23 -5.25 21.28
CA CYS A 487 0.50 -4.87 20.07
C CYS A 487 1.12 -3.59 19.51
N LEU A 488 1.98 -3.71 18.51
CA LEU A 488 2.62 -2.58 17.83
C LEU A 488 1.67 -1.99 16.79
N MET A 489 1.40 -0.69 16.89
CA MET A 489 0.62 0.07 15.91
C MET A 489 1.54 1.10 15.24
N ALA A 490 2.08 0.75 14.09
CA ALA A 490 2.98 1.59 13.30
C ALA A 490 2.90 1.18 11.83
N GLY A 491 3.14 2.10 10.91
CA GLY A 491 3.11 1.84 9.47
C GLY A 491 4.45 1.46 8.87
N SER A 492 5.48 1.23 9.69
CA SER A 492 6.85 1.02 9.25
C SER A 492 7.62 0.15 10.24
N ASP A 493 8.86 -0.20 9.88
CA ASP A 493 9.81 -0.90 10.74
C ASP A 493 10.10 -0.11 12.03
N ILE A 494 10.02 -0.80 13.16
CA ILE A 494 10.39 -0.32 14.51
C ILE A 494 11.35 -1.34 15.11
N ASP A 495 12.39 -0.88 15.79
CA ASP A 495 13.28 -1.74 16.57
C ASP A 495 12.52 -2.44 17.71
N LEU A 496 12.37 -3.72 17.59
CA LEU A 496 11.67 -4.61 18.54
C LEU A 496 12.63 -5.47 19.36
N SER A 497 13.93 -5.17 19.38
CA SER A 497 14.94 -5.98 20.10
C SER A 497 14.58 -6.17 21.56
N TYR A 498 14.17 -5.10 22.24
CA TYR A 498 13.73 -5.17 23.63
C TYR A 498 12.49 -6.05 23.80
N ALA A 499 11.52 -5.92 22.91
CA ALA A 499 10.28 -6.72 22.97
C ALA A 499 10.55 -8.21 22.63
N GLU A 500 11.44 -8.48 21.67
CA GLU A 500 11.84 -9.83 21.33
C GLU A 500 12.48 -10.55 22.52
N GLU A 501 13.27 -9.84 23.33
CA GLU A 501 13.92 -10.40 24.51
C GLU A 501 12.97 -10.57 25.69
N HIS A 502 12.14 -9.56 26.00
CA HIS A 502 11.45 -9.44 27.29
C HIS A 502 9.95 -9.79 27.27
N PHE A 503 9.26 -9.77 26.13
CA PHE A 503 7.82 -10.00 26.08
C PHE A 503 7.46 -11.41 25.61
N ASP A 504 6.30 -11.91 26.03
CA ASP A 504 5.84 -13.27 25.72
C ASP A 504 5.29 -13.41 24.29
N ALA A 505 4.69 -12.37 23.77
CA ALA A 505 4.26 -12.29 22.37
C ALA A 505 4.42 -10.87 21.81
N VAL A 506 4.68 -10.81 20.51
CA VAL A 506 4.83 -9.55 19.75
C VAL A 506 4.01 -9.65 18.48
N MET A 507 3.08 -8.73 18.29
CA MET A 507 2.18 -8.65 17.13
C MET A 507 2.18 -7.25 16.54
N VAL A 508 2.31 -7.14 15.23
CA VAL A 508 2.16 -5.88 14.50
C VAL A 508 0.73 -5.78 14.00
N LEU A 509 0.05 -4.70 14.37
CA LEU A 509 -1.34 -4.43 13.98
C LEU A 509 -1.43 -3.41 12.85
N TRP A 510 -0.33 -2.74 12.49
CA TRP A 510 -0.25 -1.64 11.54
C TRP A 510 -1.17 -0.48 11.95
N TYR A 511 -1.90 0.11 11.00
CA TYR A 511 -3.06 0.99 11.19
C TYR A 511 -4.29 0.21 10.71
N PRO A 512 -5.03 -0.45 11.62
CA PRO A 512 -5.91 -1.57 11.26
C PRO A 512 -7.30 -1.17 10.76
N GLY A 513 -7.57 0.12 10.56
CA GLY A 513 -8.90 0.60 10.18
C GLY A 513 -9.88 0.73 11.35
N ALA A 514 -11.10 1.20 11.04
CA ALA A 514 -12.09 1.52 12.07
C ALA A 514 -12.56 0.31 12.88
N GLU A 515 -12.49 -0.90 12.33
CA GLU A 515 -12.89 -2.16 12.95
C GLU A 515 -11.70 -2.88 13.64
N GLY A 516 -10.54 -2.25 13.72
CA GLY A 516 -9.29 -2.82 14.21
C GLY A 516 -9.36 -3.42 15.60
N GLY A 517 -10.09 -2.80 16.53
CA GLY A 517 -10.25 -3.32 17.88
C GLY A 517 -11.03 -4.64 17.95
N LYS A 518 -12.10 -4.77 17.14
CA LYS A 518 -12.85 -6.03 17.04
C LYS A 518 -11.95 -7.14 16.48
N ALA A 519 -11.19 -6.84 15.43
CA ALA A 519 -10.25 -7.77 14.83
C ALA A 519 -9.16 -8.20 15.84
N ALA A 520 -8.58 -7.24 16.58
CA ALA A 520 -7.55 -7.51 17.57
C ALA A 520 -8.06 -8.43 18.70
N ALA A 521 -9.25 -8.18 19.23
CA ALA A 521 -9.85 -9.03 20.25
C ALA A 521 -10.01 -10.47 19.75
N ARG A 522 -10.57 -10.67 18.56
CA ARG A 522 -10.79 -12.01 18.00
C ARG A 522 -9.50 -12.77 17.72
N VAL A 523 -8.48 -12.05 17.26
CA VAL A 523 -7.16 -12.67 17.04
C VAL A 523 -6.50 -12.99 18.37
N LEU A 524 -6.44 -12.06 19.32
CA LEU A 524 -5.80 -12.29 20.61
C LEU A 524 -6.43 -13.47 21.40
N PHE A 525 -7.74 -13.63 21.31
CA PHE A 525 -8.48 -14.69 22.01
C PHE A 525 -8.72 -15.97 21.18
N GLY A 526 -8.23 -16.00 19.94
CA GLY A 526 -8.16 -17.23 19.14
C GLY A 526 -9.40 -17.60 18.35
N ASP A 527 -10.36 -16.69 18.17
CA ASP A 527 -11.46 -16.89 17.21
C ASP A 527 -10.93 -16.94 15.77
N VAL A 528 -9.84 -16.23 15.52
CA VAL A 528 -9.13 -16.20 14.25
C VAL A 528 -7.64 -16.32 14.49
N SER A 529 -6.97 -17.17 13.72
CA SER A 529 -5.50 -17.26 13.73
C SER A 529 -4.91 -16.08 12.94
N PRO A 530 -3.88 -15.37 13.46
CA PRO A 530 -3.16 -14.39 12.67
C PRO A 530 -2.55 -15.05 11.44
N SER A 531 -2.50 -14.31 10.32
CA SER A 531 -2.01 -14.85 9.04
C SER A 531 -1.22 -13.86 8.21
N GLY A 532 -1.08 -12.63 8.69
CA GLY A 532 -0.30 -11.59 8.01
C GLY A 532 1.18 -11.95 7.90
N LYS A 533 1.81 -11.43 6.86
CA LYS A 533 3.25 -11.55 6.60
C LYS A 533 3.85 -10.15 6.47
N LEU A 534 5.08 -9.96 6.95
CA LEU A 534 5.74 -8.67 6.83
C LEU A 534 5.92 -8.29 5.35
N PRO A 535 5.35 -7.17 4.90
CA PRO A 535 5.58 -6.66 3.53
C PRO A 535 6.85 -5.82 3.43
N VAL A 536 7.57 -5.64 4.52
CA VAL A 536 8.84 -4.94 4.64
C VAL A 536 9.78 -5.68 5.58
N THR A 537 11.06 -5.52 5.36
CA THR A 537 12.10 -6.00 6.27
C THR A 537 12.17 -5.13 7.53
N PHE A 538 12.23 -5.74 8.71
CA PHE A 538 12.58 -5.06 9.96
C PHE A 538 14.09 -5.18 10.17
N TYR A 539 14.78 -4.05 10.19
CA TYR A 539 16.23 -3.94 10.34
C TYR A 539 16.63 -3.90 11.82
N ASN A 540 17.86 -4.27 12.12
CA ASN A 540 18.35 -4.14 13.50
C ASN A 540 18.73 -2.69 13.85
N THR A 541 19.25 -1.93 12.87
CA THR A 541 19.71 -0.56 13.05
C THR A 541 19.74 0.19 11.73
N LEU A 542 19.63 1.51 11.78
CA LEU A 542 19.82 2.39 10.62
C LEU A 542 21.27 2.41 10.10
N GLU A 543 22.26 2.04 10.91
CA GLU A 543 23.66 1.97 10.51
C GLU A 543 23.92 0.93 9.42
N GLU A 544 23.01 -0.04 9.26
CA GLU A 544 23.07 -1.05 8.22
C GLU A 544 22.57 -0.53 6.85
N LEU A 545 21.91 0.62 6.82
CA LEU A 545 21.32 1.19 5.63
C LEU A 545 22.21 2.26 5.00
N PRO A 546 22.21 2.36 3.67
CA PRO A 546 22.82 3.51 2.97
C PRO A 546 22.15 4.84 3.34
N ASP A 547 22.80 5.95 2.93
CA ASP A 547 22.23 7.28 3.12
C ASP A 547 20.81 7.36 2.54
N PHE A 548 19.90 8.05 3.22
CA PHE A 548 18.48 8.10 2.82
C PHE A 548 18.29 8.73 1.43
N THR A 549 19.19 9.63 1.03
CA THR A 549 19.18 10.28 -0.29
C THR A 549 19.78 9.41 -1.41
N ASP A 550 20.47 8.32 -1.06
CA ASP A 550 21.00 7.37 -2.05
C ASP A 550 19.88 6.44 -2.53
N TYR A 551 19.55 6.51 -3.81
CA TYR A 551 18.50 5.70 -4.44
C TYR A 551 19.00 4.42 -5.11
N ALA A 552 20.30 4.09 -4.96
CA ALA A 552 20.78 2.77 -5.30
C ALA A 552 20.18 1.71 -4.39
N MET A 553 19.78 0.57 -4.96
CA MET A 553 19.15 -0.49 -4.19
C MET A 553 20.11 -1.36 -3.38
N LYS A 554 21.40 -1.28 -3.65
CA LYS A 554 22.43 -2.03 -2.93
C LYS A 554 22.33 -1.81 -1.42
N GLY A 555 22.28 -2.91 -0.65
CA GLY A 555 22.17 -2.88 0.81
C GLY A 555 20.77 -2.56 1.36
N ARG A 556 19.75 -2.47 0.49
CA ARG A 556 18.38 -2.16 0.88
C ARG A 556 17.45 -3.33 0.60
N THR A 557 16.38 -3.43 1.34
CA THR A 557 15.34 -4.45 1.24
C THR A 557 15.90 -5.89 1.32
N TYR A 558 15.04 -6.86 1.49
CA TYR A 558 15.47 -8.25 1.57
C TYR A 558 16.23 -8.72 0.32
N ARG A 559 15.98 -8.08 -0.84
CA ARG A 559 16.57 -8.47 -2.13
C ARG A 559 18.08 -8.20 -2.21
N TYR A 560 18.54 -7.11 -1.55
CA TYR A 560 19.93 -6.62 -1.68
C TYR A 560 20.68 -6.49 -0.37
N MET A 561 20.04 -6.75 0.79
CA MET A 561 20.71 -6.68 2.08
C MET A 561 21.74 -7.81 2.25
N GLU A 562 22.83 -7.48 2.90
CA GLU A 562 23.89 -8.45 3.24
C GLU A 562 23.80 -8.91 4.71
N ASN A 563 23.20 -8.08 5.55
CA ASN A 563 23.07 -8.32 6.99
C ASN A 563 21.81 -9.15 7.31
N LYS A 564 21.77 -9.68 8.52
CA LYS A 564 20.64 -10.43 9.04
C LYS A 564 19.54 -9.45 9.48
N ALA A 565 18.33 -9.59 8.97
CA ALA A 565 17.19 -8.81 9.45
C ALA A 565 16.83 -9.15 10.90
N GLN A 566 16.23 -8.23 11.63
CA GLN A 566 15.56 -8.55 12.88
C GLN A 566 14.37 -9.47 12.61
N PHE A 567 13.45 -9.01 11.75
CA PHE A 567 12.39 -9.85 11.19
C PHE A 567 12.36 -9.69 9.66
N PRO A 568 12.51 -10.80 8.91
CA PRO A 568 12.60 -10.74 7.45
C PRO A 568 11.26 -10.43 6.77
N PHE A 569 11.31 -9.81 5.58
CA PHE A 569 10.18 -9.74 4.66
C PHE A 569 9.53 -11.13 4.49
N GLY A 570 8.21 -11.18 4.37
CA GLY A 570 7.45 -12.43 4.20
C GLY A 570 7.31 -13.28 5.47
N TYR A 571 7.91 -12.87 6.60
CA TYR A 571 7.79 -13.59 7.88
C TYR A 571 6.49 -13.23 8.62
N GLY A 572 5.94 -14.20 9.32
CA GLY A 572 4.80 -14.07 10.21
C GLY A 572 4.35 -15.45 10.68
N LEU A 573 4.06 -15.61 11.98
CA LEU A 573 3.59 -16.83 12.61
C LEU A 573 2.06 -16.94 12.56
N THR A 574 1.57 -18.16 12.70
CA THR A 574 0.15 -18.48 12.88
C THR A 574 -0.05 -19.29 14.15
N TYR A 575 -1.29 -19.43 14.63
CA TYR A 575 -1.59 -20.34 15.74
C TYR A 575 -1.57 -21.81 15.32
N GLY A 576 -1.72 -22.10 14.03
CA GLY A 576 -1.47 -23.39 13.45
C GLY A 576 0.03 -23.65 13.25
N LYS A 577 0.33 -24.71 12.53
CA LYS A 577 1.69 -25.01 12.06
C LYS A 577 1.60 -25.45 10.60
N VAL A 578 1.56 -24.49 9.70
CA VAL A 578 1.49 -24.75 8.26
C VAL A 578 2.89 -25.03 7.73
N VAL A 579 3.04 -26.12 7.00
CA VAL A 579 4.31 -26.58 6.43
C VAL A 579 4.08 -27.03 5.00
N VAL A 580 4.93 -26.58 4.09
CA VAL A 580 5.06 -27.19 2.77
C VAL A 580 5.88 -28.46 2.92
N THR A 581 5.24 -29.60 2.72
CA THR A 581 5.87 -30.92 2.93
C THR A 581 6.49 -31.48 1.66
N ASP A 582 6.03 -31.04 0.49
CA ASP A 582 6.54 -31.43 -0.82
C ASP A 582 6.22 -30.35 -1.85
N ALA A 583 7.09 -30.17 -2.83
CA ALA A 583 6.85 -29.28 -3.96
C ALA A 583 7.59 -29.79 -5.20
N VAL A 584 6.90 -29.76 -6.34
CA VAL A 584 7.46 -30.22 -7.62
C VAL A 584 7.11 -29.26 -8.74
N VAL A 585 8.00 -29.15 -9.73
CA VAL A 585 7.69 -28.51 -11.00
C VAL A 585 6.83 -29.49 -11.81
N SER A 586 5.61 -29.09 -12.15
CA SER A 586 4.78 -29.88 -13.04
C SER A 586 5.12 -29.57 -14.49
N GLU A 587 5.50 -30.61 -15.25
CA GLU A 587 5.62 -30.50 -16.70
C GLU A 587 4.22 -30.23 -17.27
N ASN A 588 4.05 -29.11 -18.01
CA ASN A 588 2.77 -28.74 -18.60
C ASN A 588 2.25 -29.80 -19.55
N SER A 589 1.31 -30.65 -19.13
CA SER A 589 0.33 -31.20 -20.05
C SER A 589 -0.78 -30.14 -20.25
N ALA A 590 -0.85 -29.54 -21.40
CA ALA A 590 -2.01 -28.78 -21.83
C ALA A 590 -3.25 -29.70 -21.75
N ALA A 591 -4.21 -29.35 -20.89
CA ALA A 591 -5.51 -29.97 -20.67
C ALA A 591 -5.65 -30.77 -19.37
N ASP A 592 -6.05 -30.06 -18.29
CA ASP A 592 -7.15 -30.53 -17.43
C ASP A 592 -7.75 -29.33 -16.69
N THR A 593 -8.74 -28.72 -17.32
CA THR A 593 -9.61 -27.69 -16.74
C THR A 593 -10.73 -28.38 -15.95
N ASN A 594 -10.46 -28.86 -14.74
CA ASN A 594 -11.48 -29.23 -13.76
C ASN A 594 -10.98 -29.02 -12.32
N GLY A 595 -10.66 -27.83 -11.98
CA GLY A 595 -10.56 -27.32 -10.62
C GLY A 595 -11.06 -25.89 -10.68
N THR A 596 -11.89 -25.48 -9.75
CA THR A 596 -12.54 -24.17 -9.65
C THR A 596 -11.57 -23.03 -9.91
N SER A 597 -11.35 -22.71 -11.19
CA SER A 597 -10.67 -21.51 -11.64
C SER A 597 -11.69 -20.37 -11.62
N VAL A 598 -11.47 -19.38 -10.81
CA VAL A 598 -12.08 -18.06 -11.03
C VAL A 598 -11.63 -17.61 -12.42
N SER A 599 -12.58 -17.55 -13.36
CA SER A 599 -12.33 -17.22 -14.74
C SER A 599 -11.95 -15.75 -14.90
N GLY A 600 -10.67 -15.42 -14.79
CA GLY A 600 -10.09 -14.24 -15.41
C GLY A 600 -9.95 -14.51 -16.91
N LYS A 601 -10.62 -13.72 -17.75
CA LYS A 601 -10.44 -13.75 -19.21
C LYS A 601 -8.96 -13.59 -19.55
N ALA A 602 -8.53 -14.37 -20.54
CA ALA A 602 -7.20 -14.44 -21.10
C ALA A 602 -6.45 -13.10 -21.08
N GLY A 603 -5.26 -13.10 -20.45
CA GLY A 603 -4.37 -11.96 -20.40
C GLY A 603 -3.97 -11.50 -21.81
N PHE A 604 -3.90 -10.20 -21.98
CA PHE A 604 -3.17 -9.59 -23.07
C PHE A 604 -1.69 -9.97 -22.93
N GLU A 605 -1.07 -10.40 -24.01
CA GLU A 605 0.35 -10.75 -24.05
C GLU A 605 1.20 -9.54 -23.61
N SER A 606 2.02 -9.71 -22.59
CA SER A 606 2.99 -8.72 -22.18
C SER A 606 4.01 -8.54 -23.30
N GLY A 607 4.37 -7.30 -23.62
CA GLY A 607 5.25 -6.93 -24.73
C GLY A 607 6.73 -7.32 -24.59
N THR A 608 7.05 -8.37 -23.85
CA THR A 608 8.34 -9.07 -23.92
C THR A 608 8.12 -10.32 -24.78
N ASN A 609 8.87 -10.45 -25.85
CA ASN A 609 8.86 -11.57 -26.80
C ASN A 609 9.32 -12.92 -26.18
N THR A 610 8.99 -13.21 -24.92
CA THR A 610 9.23 -14.54 -24.35
C THR A 610 8.00 -15.39 -24.63
N THR A 611 8.11 -16.23 -25.66
CA THR A 611 7.12 -17.29 -25.99
C THR A 611 7.11 -18.43 -24.98
N ALA A 612 7.87 -18.33 -23.88
CA ALA A 612 7.98 -19.34 -22.85
C ALA A 612 6.68 -19.41 -22.02
N ALA A 613 6.20 -20.62 -21.77
CA ALA A 613 5.07 -20.87 -20.86
C ALA A 613 5.49 -20.61 -19.39
N PRO A 614 4.55 -20.21 -18.50
CA PRO A 614 4.80 -20.12 -17.07
C PRO A 614 5.25 -21.47 -16.51
N VAL A 615 6.13 -21.45 -15.52
CA VAL A 615 6.52 -22.65 -14.76
C VAL A 615 5.51 -22.89 -13.65
N THR A 616 4.91 -24.06 -13.65
CA THR A 616 3.87 -24.43 -12.66
C THR A 616 4.49 -25.24 -11.53
N ILE A 617 4.22 -24.82 -10.29
CA ILE A 617 4.63 -25.53 -9.07
C ILE A 617 3.39 -26.18 -8.44
N GLN A 618 3.45 -27.47 -8.16
CA GLN A 618 2.50 -28.15 -7.29
C GLN A 618 3.13 -28.33 -5.91
N ALA A 619 2.47 -27.79 -4.89
CA ALA A 619 2.94 -27.86 -3.52
C ALA A 619 1.92 -28.57 -2.61
N THR A 620 2.41 -29.51 -1.79
CA THR A 620 1.61 -30.17 -0.75
C THR A 620 1.81 -29.42 0.56
N VAL A 621 0.72 -28.88 1.09
CA VAL A 621 0.71 -28.02 2.28
C VAL A 621 -0.10 -28.66 3.37
N THR A 622 0.47 -28.76 4.58
CA THR A 622 -0.16 -29.45 5.72
C THR A 622 -0.18 -28.52 6.93
N ASN A 623 -1.32 -28.40 7.59
CA ASN A 623 -1.42 -27.83 8.92
C ASN A 623 -1.13 -28.92 9.95
N GLN A 624 0.07 -28.95 10.51
CA GLN A 624 0.50 -29.90 11.55
C GLN A 624 0.05 -29.48 12.97
N GLY A 625 -0.56 -28.30 13.11
CA GLY A 625 -1.08 -27.78 14.36
C GLY A 625 -2.47 -28.28 14.70
N SER A 626 -2.98 -27.87 15.87
CA SER A 626 -4.30 -28.22 16.40
C SER A 626 -5.37 -27.15 16.20
N ILE A 627 -5.03 -26.05 15.55
CA ILE A 627 -5.91 -24.89 15.34
C ILE A 627 -6.08 -24.67 13.83
N ASP A 628 -7.33 -24.45 13.40
CA ASP A 628 -7.63 -24.04 12.03
C ASP A 628 -6.92 -22.73 11.73
N THR A 629 -6.26 -22.62 10.58
CA THR A 629 -5.47 -21.44 10.28
C THR A 629 -5.43 -21.14 8.79
N ARG A 630 -5.33 -19.86 8.47
CA ARG A 630 -4.90 -19.36 7.17
C ARG A 630 -3.40 -19.09 7.25
N ASP A 631 -2.69 -19.35 6.18
CA ASP A 631 -1.29 -18.97 6.00
C ASP A 631 -1.04 -18.58 4.54
N VAL A 632 0.13 -18.06 4.23
CA VAL A 632 0.51 -17.68 2.86
C VAL A 632 1.67 -18.56 2.39
N VAL A 633 1.42 -19.34 1.34
CA VAL A 633 2.49 -20.04 0.64
C VAL A 633 3.17 -19.07 -0.33
N GLN A 634 4.48 -18.98 -0.24
CA GLN A 634 5.35 -18.09 -0.98
C GLN A 634 6.34 -18.90 -1.80
N VAL A 635 6.63 -18.46 -3.01
CA VAL A 635 7.65 -19.04 -3.88
C VAL A 635 8.72 -18.00 -4.13
N TYR A 636 9.95 -18.34 -3.82
CA TYR A 636 11.13 -17.52 -4.09
C TYR A 636 12.01 -18.18 -5.13
N ILE A 637 12.64 -17.38 -6.00
CA ILE A 637 13.54 -17.85 -7.03
C ILE A 637 14.92 -17.20 -6.87
N LYS A 638 15.96 -17.98 -7.10
CA LYS A 638 17.35 -17.52 -7.16
C LYS A 638 18.01 -18.03 -8.43
N ASN A 639 18.47 -17.12 -9.28
CA ASN A 639 19.37 -17.46 -10.37
C ASN A 639 20.78 -17.63 -9.79
N VAL A 640 21.40 -18.79 -9.96
CA VAL A 640 22.65 -19.15 -9.26
C VAL A 640 23.89 -19.02 -10.13
N ASP A 641 23.76 -18.93 -11.45
CA ASP A 641 24.86 -18.87 -12.39
C ASP A 641 25.00 -17.53 -13.14
N SER A 642 24.09 -16.56 -12.91
CA SER A 642 24.21 -15.21 -13.45
C SER A 642 24.84 -14.24 -12.44
N SER A 643 25.85 -13.52 -12.88
CA SER A 643 26.46 -12.42 -12.11
C SER A 643 25.60 -11.14 -12.08
N LEU A 644 24.58 -11.06 -12.94
CA LEU A 644 23.64 -9.95 -13.02
C LEU A 644 22.46 -10.10 -12.07
N ALA A 645 22.25 -11.31 -11.52
CA ALA A 645 21.14 -11.60 -10.62
C ALA A 645 21.28 -10.83 -9.30
N VAL A 646 20.13 -10.42 -8.74
CA VAL A 646 20.10 -9.85 -7.39
C VAL A 646 20.69 -10.83 -6.36
N PRO A 647 21.31 -10.33 -5.28
CA PRO A 647 22.07 -11.20 -4.36
C PRO A 647 21.21 -12.22 -3.62
N ASN A 648 19.96 -11.91 -3.29
CA ASN A 648 19.10 -12.80 -2.51
C ASN A 648 17.95 -13.39 -3.36
N PRO A 649 17.32 -14.49 -2.95
CA PRO A 649 16.13 -15.03 -3.61
C PRO A 649 14.98 -14.01 -3.66
N GLU A 650 14.30 -13.90 -4.79
CA GLU A 650 13.22 -12.94 -5.04
C GLU A 650 11.85 -13.62 -4.99
N LEU A 651 10.84 -12.94 -4.43
CA LEU A 651 9.47 -13.41 -4.47
C LEU A 651 8.97 -13.51 -5.93
N ALA A 652 8.43 -14.68 -6.30
CA ALA A 652 7.99 -14.96 -7.68
C ALA A 652 6.54 -15.45 -7.77
N ALA A 653 5.98 -15.94 -6.67
CA ALA A 653 4.56 -16.26 -6.55
C ALA A 653 4.15 -16.34 -5.08
N PHE A 654 2.88 -16.12 -4.80
CA PHE A 654 2.29 -16.35 -3.48
C PHE A 654 0.81 -16.71 -3.59
N THR A 655 0.28 -17.38 -2.58
CA THR A 655 -1.16 -17.64 -2.46
C THR A 655 -1.55 -17.89 -1.01
N PRO A 656 -2.63 -17.27 -0.53
CA PRO A 656 -3.18 -17.64 0.77
C PRO A 656 -3.81 -19.03 0.72
N VAL A 657 -3.70 -19.78 1.82
CA VAL A 657 -4.32 -21.07 1.98
C VAL A 657 -4.94 -21.20 3.37
N PHE A 658 -6.19 -21.63 3.43
CA PHE A 658 -6.85 -21.98 4.68
C PHE A 658 -6.83 -23.50 4.87
N LEU A 659 -6.40 -23.95 6.05
CA LEU A 659 -6.29 -25.37 6.41
C LEU A 659 -6.89 -25.61 7.79
N LYS A 660 -7.74 -26.61 7.89
CA LYS A 660 -8.18 -27.11 9.19
C LYS A 660 -7.02 -27.78 9.92
N ALA A 661 -7.15 -27.96 11.22
CA ALA A 661 -6.21 -28.72 12.03
C ALA A 661 -5.98 -30.13 11.44
N GLY A 662 -4.74 -30.48 11.14
CA GLY A 662 -4.35 -31.74 10.52
C GLY A 662 -4.68 -31.89 9.03
N GLU A 663 -5.24 -30.88 8.39
CA GLU A 663 -5.59 -30.93 6.96
C GLU A 663 -4.35 -30.80 6.07
N THR A 664 -4.36 -31.54 4.95
CA THR A 664 -3.38 -31.46 3.88
C THR A 664 -4.09 -31.09 2.57
N LYS A 665 -3.54 -30.13 1.84
CA LYS A 665 -4.01 -29.72 0.51
C LYS A 665 -2.85 -29.70 -0.48
N THR A 666 -3.17 -30.00 -1.74
CA THR A 666 -2.27 -29.67 -2.86
C THR A 666 -2.74 -28.38 -3.49
N ILE A 667 -1.82 -27.44 -3.66
CA ILE A 667 -2.06 -26.15 -4.30
C ILE A 667 -1.18 -25.99 -5.52
N THR A 668 -1.58 -25.12 -6.42
CA THR A 668 -0.83 -24.82 -7.64
C THR A 668 -0.46 -23.35 -7.66
N LEU A 669 0.83 -23.05 -7.90
CA LEU A 669 1.35 -21.72 -8.09
C LEU A 669 2.01 -21.62 -9.46
N SER A 670 2.05 -20.42 -10.02
CA SER A 670 2.59 -20.17 -11.36
C SER A 670 3.69 -19.11 -11.26
N ILE A 671 4.88 -19.43 -11.75
CA ILE A 671 6.01 -18.50 -11.87
C ILE A 671 6.01 -17.96 -13.29
N ALA A 672 5.90 -16.65 -13.43
CA ALA A 672 5.93 -15.99 -14.74
C ALA A 672 7.31 -16.12 -15.41
N PRO A 673 7.40 -16.22 -16.75
CA PRO A 673 8.68 -16.31 -17.48
C PRO A 673 9.66 -15.17 -17.15
N LYS A 674 9.14 -13.98 -16.83
CA LYS A 674 9.96 -12.80 -16.44
C LYS A 674 10.83 -13.08 -15.20
N ALA A 675 10.40 -13.96 -14.29
CA ALA A 675 11.18 -14.33 -13.10
C ALA A 675 12.48 -15.11 -13.39
N PHE A 676 12.60 -15.66 -14.60
CA PHE A 676 13.79 -16.39 -15.07
C PHE A 676 14.70 -15.51 -15.93
N THR A 677 14.59 -14.20 -15.84
CA THR A 677 15.41 -13.21 -16.55
C THR A 677 16.12 -12.31 -15.55
N VAL A 678 17.18 -11.66 -15.98
CA VAL A 678 17.93 -10.67 -15.20
C VAL A 678 17.97 -9.33 -15.95
N VAL A 679 18.33 -8.26 -15.26
CA VAL A 679 18.51 -6.94 -15.85
C VAL A 679 19.99 -6.59 -15.85
N ASP A 680 20.51 -6.15 -16.99
CA ASP A 680 21.89 -5.69 -17.09
C ASP A 680 22.05 -4.21 -16.65
N GLU A 681 23.28 -3.72 -16.61
CA GLU A 681 23.61 -2.36 -16.18
C GLU A 681 23.00 -1.26 -17.09
N THR A 682 22.55 -1.63 -18.29
CA THR A 682 21.87 -0.70 -19.22
C THR A 682 20.35 -0.62 -18.99
N GLY A 683 19.83 -1.47 -18.08
CA GLY A 683 18.40 -1.64 -17.86
C GLY A 683 17.74 -2.60 -18.84
N ALA A 684 18.50 -3.28 -19.68
CA ALA A 684 17.94 -4.26 -20.60
C ALA A 684 17.71 -5.60 -19.89
N ARG A 685 16.50 -6.15 -20.05
CA ARG A 685 16.15 -7.46 -19.53
C ARG A 685 16.62 -8.55 -20.48
N THR A 686 17.34 -9.52 -19.95
CA THR A 686 17.99 -10.59 -20.73
C THR A 686 17.86 -11.94 -20.06
N GLU A 687 17.95 -12.99 -20.86
CA GLU A 687 18.10 -14.36 -20.36
C GLU A 687 19.62 -14.60 -20.15
N ASP A 688 20.04 -14.65 -18.89
CA ASP A 688 21.39 -14.97 -18.47
C ASP A 688 21.34 -15.92 -17.28
N GLY A 689 22.08 -17.03 -17.39
CA GLY A 689 21.97 -18.16 -16.48
C GLY A 689 20.88 -19.16 -16.89
N SER A 690 21.09 -20.40 -16.50
CA SER A 690 20.21 -21.53 -16.81
C SER A 690 19.85 -22.37 -15.58
N HIS A 691 20.48 -22.11 -14.45
CA HIS A 691 20.28 -22.86 -13.22
C HIS A 691 19.64 -21.97 -12.17
N PHE A 692 18.56 -22.47 -11.59
CA PHE A 692 17.75 -21.74 -10.61
C PHE A 692 17.46 -22.62 -9.41
N HIS A 693 17.47 -22.02 -8.22
CA HIS A 693 16.87 -22.61 -7.03
C HIS A 693 15.50 -21.99 -6.82
N ILE A 694 14.49 -22.81 -6.68
CA ILE A 694 13.11 -22.42 -6.38
C ILE A 694 12.80 -22.90 -4.96
N TYR A 695 12.38 -21.98 -4.10
CA TYR A 695 12.04 -22.27 -2.70
C TYR A 695 10.55 -22.10 -2.50
N VAL A 696 9.89 -23.08 -1.89
CA VAL A 696 8.45 -23.08 -1.62
C VAL A 696 8.21 -23.27 -0.14
N GLY A 697 7.62 -22.28 0.49
CA GLY A 697 7.39 -22.27 1.95
C GLY A 697 6.40 -21.20 2.39
N CYS A 698 6.26 -20.99 3.70
CA CYS A 698 5.42 -19.94 4.27
C CYS A 698 6.23 -18.72 4.73
N THR A 699 7.51 -18.66 4.36
CA THR A 699 8.45 -17.58 4.69
C THR A 699 9.62 -17.59 3.70
N GLN A 700 10.47 -16.55 3.74
CA GLN A 700 11.70 -16.49 2.98
C GLN A 700 12.65 -17.68 3.24
N PRO A 701 13.49 -18.07 2.24
CA PRO A 701 14.49 -19.12 2.41
C PRO A 701 15.79 -18.63 3.09
N ASP A 702 15.76 -17.52 3.82
CA ASP A 702 16.91 -17.02 4.56
C ASP A 702 17.07 -17.70 5.92
N LYS A 703 18.28 -17.59 6.48
CA LYS A 703 18.61 -18.25 7.74
C LYS A 703 17.77 -17.77 8.93
N ARG A 704 17.49 -16.45 9.00
CA ARG A 704 16.72 -15.86 10.11
C ARG A 704 15.26 -16.31 10.07
N SER A 705 14.64 -16.32 8.90
CA SER A 705 13.28 -16.82 8.71
C SER A 705 13.16 -18.27 9.15
N MET A 706 14.12 -19.11 8.76
CA MET A 706 14.12 -20.53 9.16
C MET A 706 14.33 -20.73 10.67
N GLU A 707 15.17 -19.89 11.30
CA GLU A 707 15.36 -19.91 12.77
C GLU A 707 14.08 -19.52 13.50
N LEU A 708 13.43 -18.42 13.06
CA LEU A 708 12.21 -17.90 13.69
C LEU A 708 10.98 -18.81 13.48
N ALA A 709 10.79 -19.31 12.27
CA ALA A 709 9.65 -20.17 11.94
C ALA A 709 9.85 -21.65 12.38
N GLY A 710 11.08 -22.07 12.62
CA GLY A 710 11.40 -23.46 12.94
C GLY A 710 11.10 -24.44 11.81
N VAL A 711 10.96 -23.94 10.56
CA VAL A 711 10.62 -24.70 9.35
C VAL A 711 11.51 -24.25 8.21
N LYS A 712 11.89 -25.18 7.33
CA LYS A 712 12.63 -24.89 6.09
C LYS A 712 11.67 -24.95 4.91
N PRO A 713 11.80 -24.06 3.92
CA PRO A 713 11.09 -24.20 2.65
C PRO A 713 11.59 -25.45 1.88
N VAL A 714 10.75 -25.99 1.03
CA VAL A 714 11.15 -27.01 0.06
C VAL A 714 11.96 -26.33 -1.04
N GLU A 715 13.13 -26.87 -1.32
CA GLU A 715 14.03 -26.40 -2.36
C GLU A 715 13.97 -27.32 -3.59
N ILE A 716 13.84 -26.71 -4.78
CA ILE A 716 13.81 -27.38 -6.07
C ILE A 716 14.94 -26.81 -6.91
N GLU A 717 15.85 -27.66 -7.38
CA GLU A 717 16.80 -27.31 -8.44
C GLU A 717 16.08 -27.33 -9.79
N TYR A 718 16.16 -26.26 -10.54
CA TYR A 718 15.50 -26.12 -11.83
C TYR A 718 16.49 -25.66 -12.89
N SER A 719 16.51 -26.35 -14.02
CA SER A 719 17.30 -25.97 -15.18
C SER A 719 16.36 -25.63 -16.34
N LYS A 720 16.60 -24.44 -16.93
CA LYS A 720 15.83 -23.92 -18.07
C LYS A 720 16.38 -24.44 -19.40
#